data_52ec65dacca93e30b0845c97f5bc9d90
#
_entry.id   52ec65dacca93e30b0845c97f5bc9d90
#
_cell.length_a   1.000
_cell.length_b   1.000
_cell.length_c   1.000
_cell.angle_alpha   90.00
_cell.angle_beta   90.00
_cell.angle_gamma   90.00
#
_symmetry.space_group_name_H-M   'P 1'
#
loop_
_entity.id
_entity.type
_entity.pdbx_description
1 polymer ?
#
loop_
_entity_poly.entity_id
_entity_poly.type
_entity_poly.pdbx_seq_one_letter_code
_entity_poly.pdbx_strand_id
1 'polypeptide(L)'
;MMKTRKLISIFIISLFLMLIGTTKSEASLHLNNLDFNVQINEDGSMNVTETWNIDISETNTLYKTFDIDKEKYTAITDFKVEEITNGTIKEFRKTDLWKHHIDEDYYFGGINQDGNYEVAWGVNITSNAKRKYEISYRVIDAVKKYGDCTELYWQFIGDRFEIKADKITGTIKLPVPVQNKEELRVWGHTKYLNGEIYATDTRTIEFHLEDYTANEYVEVRILMPTYVMNNLEFTSLENKEAEILEEEEKEAAEANARRAKRDKQMQITIIAITAIVGLIGLVFINGIRKNIKALKDNPKIEPEVKLDYYRELPDEIATPLEANFILNKGTFDFSKTISATILDLTLKGYIKVEQIDKTINIEILDKDTSELPKDELRVLELLKNAEENKRAKEKNEEAKKLLTMKDVEKYIEQKPEKIIKVQGEFEKIAKDVSENKAKYDKKIAKKSETYITKVIGYIFLLIAVVMAVIIGNAVTGEFVPNIIKYALIAGSFTTIVLITNLVLISKLINRFSGFTSKGINEQEQWKAFKKYMEDFSLLDEKEIPHLVIWEKYLIFATAFGIADKVIKQLKIIYPELNEQDTLNNLVLFAAMSNSGVLNTNFISSLNTSTSHMYSSTYSSGSGSGGGFSGGGGGGGRRWRPEEEDKKPCLTIEKNCKMIYNI
;
A
#
# COMPACT_ATOMS: atom_id res chain seq x y z
N MET A 1 11.18 -4.77 22.66
CA MET A 1 11.83 -5.59 21.62
C MET A 1 10.84 -6.32 20.71
N MET A 2 9.83 -7.02 21.23
CA MET A 2 8.80 -7.67 20.41
C MET A 2 7.96 -6.67 19.58
N LYS A 3 7.65 -5.47 20.13
CA LYS A 3 6.94 -4.39 19.42
C LYS A 3 7.77 -3.80 18.26
N THR A 4 9.07 -3.61 18.42
CA THR A 4 9.94 -3.12 17.33
C THR A 4 10.09 -4.14 16.20
N ARG A 5 10.16 -5.43 16.50
CA ARG A 5 10.16 -6.50 15.47
C ARG A 5 8.84 -6.55 14.71
N LYS A 6 7.70 -6.46 15.43
CA LYS A 6 6.37 -6.39 14.81
C LYS A 6 6.21 -5.11 13.99
N LEU A 7 6.68 -3.96 14.46
CA LEU A 7 6.64 -2.70 13.72
C LEU A 7 7.50 -2.75 12.46
N ILE A 8 8.71 -3.30 12.52
CA ILE A 8 9.58 -3.48 11.35
C ILE A 8 8.94 -4.45 10.35
N SER A 9 8.36 -5.57 10.82
CA SER A 9 7.66 -6.51 9.94
C SER A 9 6.41 -5.90 9.31
N ILE A 10 5.60 -5.14 10.07
CA ILE A 10 4.42 -4.44 9.57
C ILE A 10 4.83 -3.37 8.56
N PHE A 11 5.90 -2.63 8.82
CA PHE A 11 6.40 -1.61 7.90
C PHE A 11 6.93 -2.22 6.59
N ILE A 12 7.67 -3.34 6.67
CA ILE A 12 8.13 -4.07 5.47
C ILE A 12 6.95 -4.63 4.68
N ILE A 13 5.93 -5.17 5.34
CA ILE A 13 4.71 -5.67 4.70
C ILE A 13 3.91 -4.52 4.08
N SER A 14 3.78 -3.37 4.77
CA SER A 14 3.06 -2.20 4.22
C SER A 14 3.81 -1.57 3.04
N LEU A 15 5.14 -1.54 3.08
CA LEU A 15 5.97 -1.09 1.96
C LEU A 15 5.85 -2.05 0.76
N PHE A 16 5.79 -3.36 1.02
CA PHE A 16 5.57 -4.39 -0.01
C PHE A 16 4.16 -4.32 -0.60
N LEU A 17 3.14 -4.04 0.22
CA LEU A 17 1.76 -3.80 -0.23
C LEU A 17 1.59 -2.47 -1.00
N MET A 18 2.37 -1.43 -0.67
CA MET A 18 2.43 -0.19 -1.47
C MET A 18 3.12 -0.38 -2.82
N LEU A 19 4.07 -1.32 -2.91
CA LEU A 19 4.75 -1.68 -4.18
C LEU A 19 3.89 -2.59 -5.06
N ILE A 20 2.98 -3.35 -4.49
CA ILE A 20 1.90 -4.05 -5.20
C ILE A 20 0.80 -3.00 -5.36
N GLY A 21 0.97 -2.12 -6.37
CA GLY A 21 -0.01 -1.07 -6.66
C GLY A 21 -1.41 -1.65 -6.67
N THR A 22 -2.31 -1.04 -5.94
CA THR A 22 -3.75 -1.26 -6.09
C THR A 22 -4.08 -0.96 -7.53
N THR A 23 -4.20 -1.99 -8.36
CA THR A 23 -4.90 -1.86 -9.63
C THR A 23 -6.33 -1.47 -9.26
N LYS A 24 -6.64 -0.18 -9.36
CA LYS A 24 -8.03 0.23 -9.49
C LYS A 24 -8.55 -0.51 -10.72
N SER A 25 -9.51 -1.36 -10.55
CA SER A 25 -10.38 -1.79 -11.63
C SER A 25 -11.23 -0.57 -11.99
N GLU A 26 -10.71 0.30 -12.81
CA GLU A 26 -11.54 1.21 -13.58
C GLU A 26 -12.23 0.38 -14.66
N ALA A 27 -13.50 0.67 -14.92
CA ALA A 27 -14.19 0.15 -16.08
C ALA A 27 -13.30 0.45 -17.28
N SER A 28 -12.61 -0.55 -17.82
CA SER A 28 -11.59 -0.36 -18.84
C SER A 28 -12.08 -0.88 -20.17
N LEU A 29 -12.05 -0.01 -21.16
CA LEU A 29 -12.10 -0.40 -22.57
C LEU A 29 -10.65 -0.66 -23.00
N HIS A 30 -10.40 -1.78 -23.66
CA HIS A 30 -9.08 -2.15 -24.15
C HIS A 30 -9.20 -2.87 -25.48
N LEU A 31 -8.51 -2.37 -26.50
CA LEU A 31 -8.43 -2.99 -27.82
C LEU A 31 -7.26 -3.98 -27.86
N ASN A 32 -7.55 -5.27 -28.02
CA ASN A 32 -6.50 -6.25 -28.28
C ASN A 32 -5.90 -6.05 -29.68
N ASN A 33 -6.72 -5.63 -30.64
CA ASN A 33 -6.31 -5.23 -31.99
C ASN A 33 -7.31 -4.26 -32.58
N LEU A 34 -6.81 -3.23 -33.27
CA LEU A 34 -7.56 -2.34 -34.15
C LEU A 34 -6.96 -2.44 -35.53
N ASP A 35 -7.73 -2.94 -36.50
CA ASP A 35 -7.28 -3.13 -37.86
C ASP A 35 -8.05 -2.24 -38.84
N PHE A 36 -7.33 -1.58 -39.73
CA PHE A 36 -7.88 -0.73 -40.78
C PHE A 36 -7.70 -1.37 -42.16
N ASN A 37 -8.79 -1.59 -42.89
CA ASN A 37 -8.76 -1.99 -44.29
C ASN A 37 -9.31 -0.86 -45.14
N VAL A 38 -8.43 -0.30 -45.95
CA VAL A 38 -8.75 0.93 -46.76
C VAL A 38 -8.60 0.63 -48.22
N GLN A 39 -9.65 0.95 -48.96
CA GLN A 39 -9.64 0.93 -50.44
C GLN A 39 -9.78 2.35 -50.95
N ILE A 40 -8.76 2.88 -51.59
CA ILE A 40 -8.85 4.14 -52.35
C ILE A 40 -9.59 3.88 -53.63
N ASN A 41 -10.54 4.75 -53.99
CA ASN A 41 -11.34 4.66 -55.19
C ASN A 41 -10.82 5.67 -56.26
N GLU A 42 -11.12 5.41 -57.55
CA GLU A 42 -10.68 6.26 -58.67
C GLU A 42 -11.25 7.69 -58.63
N ASP A 43 -12.35 7.90 -57.90
CA ASP A 43 -13.00 9.20 -57.71
C ASP A 43 -12.40 10.03 -56.54
N GLY A 44 -11.29 9.58 -55.96
CA GLY A 44 -10.63 10.25 -54.83
C GLY A 44 -11.29 10.02 -53.46
N SER A 45 -12.39 9.26 -53.44
CA SER A 45 -12.92 8.78 -52.12
C SER A 45 -12.14 7.58 -51.61
N MET A 46 -12.34 7.24 -50.37
CA MET A 46 -11.85 5.97 -49.81
C MET A 46 -12.93 5.27 -48.98
N ASN A 47 -12.98 3.95 -49.11
CA ASN A 47 -13.76 3.09 -48.23
C ASN A 47 -12.88 2.59 -47.15
N VAL A 48 -13.30 2.77 -45.90
CA VAL A 48 -12.58 2.33 -44.70
C VAL A 48 -13.40 1.31 -43.95
N THR A 49 -12.82 0.20 -43.58
CA THR A 49 -13.38 -0.78 -42.64
C THR A 49 -12.42 -0.91 -41.45
N GLU A 50 -12.92 -0.60 -40.28
CA GLU A 50 -12.20 -0.78 -38.99
C GLU A 50 -12.69 -2.04 -38.31
N THR A 51 -11.78 -2.90 -37.89
CA THR A 51 -12.08 -4.08 -37.07
C THR A 51 -11.59 -3.85 -35.64
N TRP A 52 -12.51 -3.77 -34.71
CA TRP A 52 -12.27 -3.54 -33.31
C TRP A 52 -12.36 -4.88 -32.52
N ASN A 53 -11.24 -5.47 -32.11
CA ASN A 53 -11.22 -6.57 -31.14
C ASN A 53 -11.06 -5.96 -29.75
N ILE A 54 -12.15 -5.86 -29.00
CA ILE A 54 -12.20 -5.05 -27.77
C ILE A 54 -12.64 -5.87 -26.54
N ASP A 55 -11.94 -5.67 -25.44
CA ASP A 55 -12.34 -6.11 -24.12
C ASP A 55 -13.08 -4.95 -23.43
N ILE A 56 -14.30 -5.22 -22.95
CA ILE A 56 -15.21 -4.22 -22.40
C ILE A 56 -15.59 -4.64 -20.99
N SER A 57 -15.35 -3.79 -19.99
CA SER A 57 -15.78 -4.07 -18.61
C SER A 57 -17.25 -3.76 -18.40
N GLU A 58 -17.66 -2.53 -18.73
CA GLU A 58 -19.04 -2.04 -18.64
C GLU A 58 -19.18 -0.81 -19.53
N THR A 59 -20.15 -0.82 -20.46
CA THR A 59 -20.51 0.34 -21.25
C THR A 59 -21.83 0.14 -21.97
N ASN A 60 -22.56 1.21 -22.23
CA ASN A 60 -23.79 1.18 -23.01
C ASN A 60 -23.57 1.51 -24.49
N THR A 61 -22.59 2.35 -24.80
CA THR A 61 -22.36 2.87 -26.16
C THR A 61 -20.86 2.96 -26.40
N LEU A 62 -20.44 2.49 -27.57
CA LEU A 62 -19.12 2.77 -28.14
C LEU A 62 -19.26 3.80 -29.24
N TYR A 63 -18.26 4.64 -29.45
CA TYR A 63 -18.30 5.66 -30.49
C TYR A 63 -16.88 6.03 -30.99
N LYS A 64 -16.85 6.60 -32.17
CA LYS A 64 -15.70 7.26 -32.77
C LYS A 64 -16.13 8.55 -33.43
N THR A 65 -15.42 9.64 -33.16
CA THR A 65 -15.65 10.96 -33.76
C THR A 65 -14.54 11.30 -34.75
N PHE A 66 -14.91 12.07 -35.75
CA PHE A 66 -14.01 12.59 -36.80
C PHE A 66 -14.16 14.11 -36.80
N ASP A 67 -13.07 14.83 -36.59
CA ASP A 67 -13.06 16.28 -36.64
C ASP A 67 -13.32 16.74 -38.09
N ILE A 68 -14.16 17.75 -38.27
CA ILE A 68 -14.42 18.31 -39.59
C ILE A 68 -13.20 19.12 -40.06
N ASP A 69 -12.52 18.60 -41.05
CA ASP A 69 -11.44 19.28 -41.76
C ASP A 69 -11.75 19.36 -43.25
N LYS A 70 -12.33 20.51 -43.68
CA LYS A 70 -12.73 20.75 -45.05
C LYS A 70 -11.58 20.85 -46.05
N GLU A 71 -10.36 20.99 -45.59
CA GLU A 71 -9.16 20.95 -46.39
C GLU A 71 -8.76 19.52 -46.72
N LYS A 72 -9.02 18.58 -45.80
CA LYS A 72 -8.68 17.17 -45.96
C LYS A 72 -9.76 16.36 -46.68
N TYR A 73 -11.04 16.61 -46.40
CA TYR A 73 -12.16 15.85 -46.99
C TYR A 73 -13.48 16.66 -47.04
N THR A 74 -14.41 16.25 -47.84
CA THR A 74 -15.71 16.92 -47.97
C THR A 74 -16.79 16.32 -47.06
N ALA A 75 -16.88 15.00 -46.96
CA ALA A 75 -17.89 14.32 -46.14
C ALA A 75 -17.47 12.91 -45.78
N ILE A 76 -18.07 12.39 -44.67
CA ILE A 76 -18.03 10.98 -44.31
C ILE A 76 -19.46 10.43 -44.38
N THR A 77 -19.65 9.38 -45.17
CA THR A 77 -20.95 8.79 -45.50
C THR A 77 -20.92 7.26 -45.36
N ASP A 78 -22.04 6.63 -45.66
CA ASP A 78 -22.19 5.19 -45.81
C ASP A 78 -21.74 4.40 -44.56
N PHE A 79 -21.99 4.99 -43.38
CA PHE A 79 -21.69 4.31 -42.11
C PHE A 79 -22.46 3.00 -41.96
N LYS A 80 -21.77 1.95 -41.54
CA LYS A 80 -22.33 0.66 -41.22
C LYS A 80 -21.61 0.10 -39.99
N VAL A 81 -22.32 -0.58 -39.10
CA VAL A 81 -21.78 -1.24 -37.91
C VAL A 81 -22.27 -2.68 -37.87
N GLU A 82 -21.34 -3.62 -37.63
CA GLU A 82 -21.61 -5.05 -37.53
C GLU A 82 -20.89 -5.62 -36.30
N GLU A 83 -21.52 -6.56 -35.59
CA GLU A 83 -20.87 -7.39 -34.56
C GLU A 83 -20.59 -8.77 -35.15
N ILE A 84 -19.37 -9.27 -34.91
CA ILE A 84 -18.95 -10.61 -35.35
C ILE A 84 -18.79 -11.49 -34.13
N THR A 85 -19.69 -12.48 -33.98
CA THR A 85 -19.64 -13.44 -32.90
C THR A 85 -19.61 -14.87 -33.44
N ASN A 86 -18.52 -15.62 -33.17
CA ASN A 86 -18.33 -17.00 -33.64
C ASN A 86 -18.58 -17.21 -35.15
N GLY A 87 -18.17 -16.22 -35.97
CA GLY A 87 -18.36 -16.26 -37.40
C GLY A 87 -19.76 -15.85 -37.89
N THR A 88 -20.66 -15.53 -36.99
CA THR A 88 -21.99 -14.97 -37.32
C THR A 88 -21.91 -13.47 -37.30
N ILE A 89 -22.42 -12.82 -38.37
CA ILE A 89 -22.46 -11.38 -38.51
C ILE A 89 -23.84 -10.89 -38.08
N LYS A 90 -23.88 -9.96 -37.16
CA LYS A 90 -25.07 -9.23 -36.73
C LYS A 90 -24.95 -7.78 -37.16
N GLU A 91 -25.79 -7.38 -38.09
CA GLU A 91 -25.84 -6.00 -38.59
C GLU A 91 -26.67 -5.13 -37.63
N PHE A 92 -26.15 -3.96 -37.26
CA PHE A 92 -26.85 -2.97 -36.45
C PHE A 92 -27.80 -2.15 -37.31
N ARG A 93 -28.92 -1.72 -36.71
CA ARG A 93 -29.93 -0.90 -37.41
C ARG A 93 -29.58 0.59 -37.28
N LYS A 94 -29.63 1.32 -38.37
CA LYS A 94 -29.37 2.77 -38.38
C LYS A 94 -30.48 3.53 -37.63
N THR A 95 -30.08 4.50 -36.80
CA THR A 95 -30.95 5.53 -36.23
C THR A 95 -30.52 6.90 -36.69
N ASP A 96 -31.48 7.77 -37.00
CA ASP A 96 -31.22 9.16 -37.44
C ASP A 96 -31.10 10.13 -36.26
N LEU A 97 -31.41 9.66 -35.03
CA LEU A 97 -31.36 10.46 -33.82
C LEU A 97 -30.02 10.23 -33.07
N TRP A 98 -29.22 11.29 -33.00
CA TRP A 98 -28.07 11.29 -32.12
C TRP A 98 -28.52 11.30 -30.65
N LYS A 99 -27.91 10.44 -29.82
CA LYS A 99 -28.12 10.35 -28.36
C LYS A 99 -26.78 10.00 -27.70
N HIS A 100 -26.59 10.43 -26.47
CA HIS A 100 -25.44 9.97 -25.67
C HIS A 100 -25.43 8.46 -25.44
N HIS A 101 -26.60 7.84 -25.34
CA HIS A 101 -26.78 6.39 -25.21
C HIS A 101 -27.58 5.89 -26.41
N ILE A 102 -26.92 5.11 -27.23
CA ILE A 102 -27.58 4.44 -28.37
C ILE A 102 -28.22 3.15 -27.85
N ASP A 103 -29.42 2.88 -28.24
CA ASP A 103 -30.13 1.65 -27.88
C ASP A 103 -29.38 0.43 -28.47
N GLU A 104 -29.43 -0.70 -27.75
CA GLU A 104 -28.78 -1.94 -28.18
C GLU A 104 -29.20 -2.35 -29.59
N ASP A 105 -28.24 -2.81 -30.38
CA ASP A 105 -28.41 -3.19 -31.80
C ASP A 105 -28.73 -2.03 -32.76
N TYR A 106 -28.60 -0.79 -32.33
CA TYR A 106 -28.69 0.37 -33.16
C TYR A 106 -27.36 1.10 -33.28
N TYR A 107 -27.15 1.82 -34.36
CA TYR A 107 -26.06 2.76 -34.54
C TYR A 107 -26.52 4.10 -35.08
N PHE A 108 -25.85 5.15 -34.69
CA PHE A 108 -25.89 6.46 -35.29
C PHE A 108 -24.67 6.63 -36.21
N GLY A 109 -24.84 7.22 -37.38
CA GLY A 109 -23.75 7.58 -38.29
C GLY A 109 -24.11 8.85 -39.03
N GLY A 110 -23.45 9.97 -38.65
CA GLY A 110 -23.75 11.30 -39.19
C GLY A 110 -23.02 12.41 -38.44
N ILE A 111 -23.56 13.63 -38.49
CA ILE A 111 -23.02 14.78 -37.74
C ILE A 111 -23.68 14.82 -36.36
N ASN A 112 -22.87 14.80 -35.30
CA ASN A 112 -23.33 14.90 -33.93
C ASN A 112 -23.70 16.33 -33.53
N GLN A 113 -24.14 16.54 -32.27
CA GLN A 113 -24.57 17.86 -31.80
C GLN A 113 -23.41 18.89 -31.69
N ASP A 114 -22.16 18.44 -31.62
CA ASP A 114 -20.97 19.30 -31.60
C ASP A 114 -20.48 19.69 -32.99
N GLY A 115 -21.18 19.20 -34.02
CA GLY A 115 -20.88 19.47 -35.42
C GLY A 115 -19.83 18.56 -36.05
N ASN A 116 -19.36 17.51 -35.38
CA ASN A 116 -18.39 16.55 -35.88
C ASN A 116 -19.07 15.31 -36.47
N TYR A 117 -18.44 14.64 -37.43
CA TYR A 117 -18.89 13.31 -37.85
C TYR A 117 -18.68 12.33 -36.72
N GLU A 118 -19.66 11.45 -36.49
CA GLU A 118 -19.61 10.43 -35.46
C GLU A 118 -20.27 9.14 -35.93
N VAL A 119 -19.66 8.03 -35.61
CA VAL A 119 -20.31 6.72 -35.57
C VAL A 119 -20.37 6.25 -34.14
N ALA A 120 -21.61 5.96 -33.68
CA ALA A 120 -21.85 5.48 -32.30
C ALA A 120 -22.79 4.28 -32.32
N TRP A 121 -22.55 3.25 -31.50
CA TRP A 121 -23.39 2.06 -31.50
C TRP A 121 -23.64 1.55 -30.06
N GLY A 122 -24.89 1.04 -29.86
CA GLY A 122 -25.33 0.55 -28.56
C GLY A 122 -24.92 -0.88 -28.34
N VAL A 123 -24.17 -1.13 -27.27
CA VAL A 123 -23.64 -2.44 -26.90
C VAL A 123 -24.19 -2.99 -25.59
N ASN A 124 -24.68 -2.14 -24.69
CA ASN A 124 -25.35 -2.46 -23.41
C ASN A 124 -24.67 -3.58 -22.61
N ILE A 125 -23.35 -3.48 -22.42
CA ILE A 125 -22.55 -4.45 -21.69
C ILE A 125 -22.48 -4.07 -20.21
N THR A 126 -22.90 -4.96 -19.31
CA THR A 126 -22.98 -4.77 -17.86
C THR A 126 -21.91 -5.55 -17.07
N SER A 127 -21.13 -6.37 -17.77
CA SER A 127 -20.03 -7.18 -17.18
C SER A 127 -18.98 -7.45 -18.24
N ASN A 128 -17.79 -7.83 -17.80
CA ASN A 128 -16.64 -8.09 -18.69
C ASN A 128 -17.01 -8.97 -19.88
N ALA A 129 -16.78 -8.45 -21.08
CA ALA A 129 -17.06 -9.14 -22.33
C ALA A 129 -15.96 -8.86 -23.37
N LYS A 130 -15.70 -9.85 -24.23
CA LYS A 130 -14.88 -9.71 -25.42
C LYS A 130 -15.79 -9.60 -26.63
N ARG A 131 -15.59 -8.59 -27.44
CA ARG A 131 -16.40 -8.33 -28.63
C ARG A 131 -15.52 -8.03 -29.84
N LYS A 132 -16.08 -8.30 -31.01
CA LYS A 132 -15.49 -7.91 -32.30
C LYS A 132 -16.51 -7.14 -33.08
N TYR A 133 -16.20 -5.88 -33.43
CA TYR A 133 -17.03 -5.02 -34.25
C TYR A 133 -16.29 -4.71 -35.54
N GLU A 134 -17.08 -4.59 -36.65
CA GLU A 134 -16.63 -3.99 -37.89
C GLU A 134 -17.44 -2.70 -38.17
N ILE A 135 -16.70 -1.62 -38.34
CA ILE A 135 -17.26 -0.28 -38.64
C ILE A 135 -16.78 0.12 -40.03
N SER A 136 -17.72 0.33 -40.95
CA SER A 136 -17.39 0.75 -42.31
C SER A 136 -17.94 2.13 -42.60
N TYR A 137 -17.20 2.92 -43.36
CA TYR A 137 -17.61 4.25 -43.83
C TYR A 137 -16.86 4.64 -45.10
N ARG A 138 -17.39 5.64 -45.79
CA ARG A 138 -16.78 6.22 -46.99
C ARG A 138 -16.40 7.67 -46.71
N VAL A 139 -15.17 8.04 -47.06
CA VAL A 139 -14.64 9.41 -46.96
C VAL A 139 -14.62 9.98 -48.38
N ILE A 140 -15.32 11.08 -48.57
CA ILE A 140 -15.43 11.76 -49.87
C ILE A 140 -14.31 12.79 -49.99
N ASP A 141 -13.68 12.86 -51.18
CA ASP A 141 -12.54 13.74 -51.46
C ASP A 141 -11.35 13.57 -50.51
N ALA A 142 -11.07 12.33 -50.12
CA ALA A 142 -9.95 12.00 -49.23
C ALA A 142 -8.59 12.19 -49.91
N VAL A 143 -8.54 12.02 -51.23
CA VAL A 143 -7.33 12.14 -52.06
C VAL A 143 -7.34 13.48 -52.79
N LYS A 144 -6.20 14.19 -52.74
CA LYS A 144 -5.99 15.47 -53.44
C LYS A 144 -5.05 15.26 -54.63
N LYS A 145 -5.40 15.83 -55.80
CA LYS A 145 -4.58 15.74 -57.01
C LYS A 145 -3.99 17.10 -57.32
N TYR A 146 -2.69 17.19 -57.43
CA TYR A 146 -1.92 18.37 -57.77
C TYR A 146 -1.29 18.27 -59.16
N GLY A 147 -0.62 19.32 -59.60
CA GLY A 147 -0.05 19.34 -60.97
C GLY A 147 0.97 18.23 -61.24
N ASP A 148 1.72 17.83 -60.25
CA ASP A 148 2.82 16.85 -60.36
C ASP A 148 2.63 15.58 -59.49
N CYS A 149 1.76 15.59 -58.50
CA CYS A 149 1.55 14.44 -57.58
C CYS A 149 0.08 14.31 -57.17
N THR A 150 -0.20 13.19 -56.50
CA THR A 150 -1.48 12.91 -55.83
C THR A 150 -1.20 12.52 -54.36
N GLU A 151 -1.96 13.05 -53.44
CA GLU A 151 -1.76 12.92 -52.00
C GLU A 151 -2.98 12.33 -51.32
N LEU A 152 -2.77 11.31 -50.44
CA LEU A 152 -3.66 10.97 -49.35
C LEU A 152 -3.00 11.40 -48.05
N TYR A 153 -3.64 12.27 -47.27
CA TYR A 153 -3.21 12.62 -45.92
C TYR A 153 -4.36 12.44 -44.96
N TRP A 154 -4.34 11.35 -44.21
CA TRP A 154 -5.48 10.93 -43.41
C TRP A 154 -5.08 10.58 -41.96
N GLN A 155 -5.88 11.05 -40.98
CA GLN A 155 -5.77 10.72 -39.56
C GLN A 155 -6.71 9.56 -39.24
N PHE A 156 -6.14 8.36 -39.07
CA PHE A 156 -6.90 7.17 -38.71
C PHE A 156 -7.37 7.19 -37.26
N ILE A 157 -6.56 7.74 -36.36
CA ILE A 157 -6.87 7.88 -34.92
C ILE A 157 -6.54 9.33 -34.52
N GLY A 158 -7.51 9.99 -33.90
CA GLY A 158 -7.37 11.35 -33.41
C GLY A 158 -6.72 11.37 -32.00
N ASP A 159 -6.18 12.53 -31.63
CA ASP A 159 -5.49 12.77 -30.34
C ASP A 159 -6.41 12.70 -29.10
N ARG A 160 -7.74 12.60 -29.34
CA ARG A 160 -8.75 12.41 -28.27
C ARG A 160 -9.27 10.97 -28.15
N PHE A 161 -8.62 10.00 -28.81
CA PHE A 161 -9.00 8.60 -28.72
C PHE A 161 -8.48 7.99 -27.40
N GLU A 162 -9.38 7.68 -26.47
CA GLU A 162 -9.04 7.32 -25.08
C GLU A 162 -8.81 5.82 -24.83
N ILE A 163 -9.10 4.97 -25.84
CA ILE A 163 -8.99 3.52 -25.70
C ILE A 163 -7.57 3.06 -26.04
N LYS A 164 -6.91 2.38 -25.13
CA LYS A 164 -5.59 1.76 -25.37
C LYS A 164 -5.73 0.53 -26.28
N ALA A 165 -4.70 0.27 -27.08
CA ALA A 165 -4.63 -0.90 -27.94
C ALA A 165 -3.28 -1.61 -27.83
N ASP A 166 -3.27 -2.95 -27.79
CA ASP A 166 -2.03 -3.72 -27.84
C ASP A 166 -1.39 -3.59 -29.24
N LYS A 167 -2.22 -3.58 -30.28
CA LYS A 167 -1.77 -3.51 -31.66
C LYS A 167 -2.74 -2.71 -32.52
N ILE A 168 -2.20 -1.90 -33.42
CA ILE A 168 -2.92 -1.24 -34.50
C ILE A 168 -2.28 -1.64 -35.81
N THR A 169 -3.08 -2.05 -36.77
CA THR A 169 -2.64 -2.41 -38.12
C THR A 169 -3.49 -1.72 -39.16
N GLY A 170 -2.94 -1.54 -40.34
CA GLY A 170 -3.73 -1.03 -41.45
C GLY A 170 -3.16 -1.45 -42.79
N THR A 171 -4.06 -1.73 -43.71
CA THR A 171 -3.77 -2.05 -45.13
C THR A 171 -4.49 -1.06 -46.01
N ILE A 172 -3.75 -0.34 -46.83
CA ILE A 172 -4.28 0.66 -47.77
C ILE A 172 -4.01 0.18 -49.19
N LYS A 173 -5.07 0.06 -50.01
CA LYS A 173 -4.99 -0.39 -51.40
C LYS A 173 -5.28 0.76 -52.34
N LEU A 174 -4.39 0.96 -53.31
CA LEU A 174 -4.57 1.93 -54.39
C LEU A 174 -5.57 1.41 -55.45
N PRO A 175 -6.28 2.30 -56.17
CA PRO A 175 -7.18 1.88 -57.23
C PRO A 175 -6.40 1.24 -58.41
N VAL A 176 -5.25 1.81 -58.75
CA VAL A 176 -4.36 1.37 -59.82
C VAL A 176 -2.95 1.17 -59.24
N PRO A 177 -2.21 0.08 -59.60
CA PRO A 177 -0.84 -0.07 -59.16
C PRO A 177 0.09 0.97 -59.80
N VAL A 178 1.11 1.39 -59.05
CA VAL A 178 2.21 2.19 -59.61
C VAL A 178 3.11 1.31 -60.49
N GLN A 179 3.86 1.93 -61.42
CA GLN A 179 4.77 1.20 -62.28
C GLN A 179 5.95 0.62 -61.53
N ASN A 180 6.46 1.38 -60.55
CA ASN A 180 7.51 0.95 -59.68
C ASN A 180 7.14 1.31 -58.22
N LYS A 181 7.37 0.40 -57.27
CA LYS A 181 7.13 0.61 -55.85
C LYS A 181 7.82 1.87 -55.28
N GLU A 182 8.97 2.24 -55.81
CA GLU A 182 9.76 3.41 -55.42
C GLU A 182 9.08 4.75 -55.82
N GLU A 183 8.03 4.75 -56.63
CA GLU A 183 7.22 5.93 -56.94
C GLU A 183 6.25 6.27 -55.76
N LEU A 184 6.05 5.34 -54.82
CA LEU A 184 5.29 5.61 -53.64
C LEU A 184 6.19 6.20 -52.55
N ARG A 185 5.79 7.35 -52.04
CA ARG A 185 6.36 7.92 -50.83
C ARG A 185 5.34 7.79 -49.72
N VAL A 186 5.73 7.19 -48.57
CA VAL A 186 4.81 6.90 -47.48
C VAL A 186 5.40 7.35 -46.15
N TRP A 187 4.61 8.06 -45.37
CA TRP A 187 4.99 8.54 -44.03
C TRP A 187 3.88 8.22 -43.06
N GLY A 188 4.28 7.86 -41.86
CA GLY A 188 3.38 7.63 -40.72
C GLY A 188 3.72 8.59 -39.59
N HIS A 189 2.71 9.21 -39.04
CA HIS A 189 2.88 10.21 -37.98
C HIS A 189 2.18 9.74 -36.71
N THR A 190 2.93 9.61 -35.59
CA THR A 190 2.39 9.33 -34.28
C THR A 190 3.12 10.17 -33.22
N LYS A 191 2.50 10.37 -32.10
CA LYS A 191 3.05 11.19 -31.00
C LYS A 191 4.39 10.64 -30.46
N TYR A 192 4.52 9.32 -30.37
CA TYR A 192 5.67 8.68 -29.72
C TYR A 192 6.67 8.04 -30.68
N LEU A 193 6.43 8.14 -31.99
CA LEU A 193 7.36 7.67 -33.01
C LEU A 193 7.61 6.14 -32.95
N ASN A 194 6.58 5.35 -32.67
CA ASN A 194 6.64 3.91 -32.39
C ASN A 194 5.95 3.02 -33.46
N GLY A 195 5.54 3.60 -34.60
CA GLY A 195 4.94 2.88 -35.71
C GLY A 195 5.88 2.65 -36.88
N GLU A 196 5.51 1.74 -37.75
CA GLU A 196 6.14 1.49 -39.05
C GLU A 196 5.12 1.55 -40.17
N ILE A 197 5.50 2.11 -41.33
CA ILE A 197 4.74 2.12 -42.54
C ILE A 197 5.62 1.83 -43.74
N TYR A 198 5.14 1.03 -44.67
CA TYR A 198 5.87 0.67 -45.87
C TYR A 198 4.93 0.21 -47.01
N ALA A 199 5.35 0.40 -48.24
CA ALA A 199 4.68 -0.21 -49.38
C ALA A 199 5.12 -1.69 -49.50
N THR A 200 4.20 -2.63 -49.42
CA THR A 200 4.47 -4.07 -49.57
C THR A 200 4.66 -4.43 -51.04
N ASP A 201 3.87 -3.84 -51.92
CA ASP A 201 3.95 -4.02 -53.35
C ASP A 201 3.60 -2.72 -54.09
N THR A 202 3.37 -2.76 -55.41
CA THR A 202 3.03 -1.58 -56.26
C THR A 202 1.63 -1.04 -56.00
N ARG A 203 0.81 -1.67 -55.16
CA ARG A 203 -0.59 -1.32 -54.92
C ARG A 203 -0.97 -1.24 -53.45
N THR A 204 -0.17 -1.85 -52.57
CA THR A 204 -0.53 -2.08 -51.17
C THR A 204 0.47 -1.39 -50.26
N ILE A 205 -0.04 -0.61 -49.34
CA ILE A 205 0.73 0.01 -48.23
C ILE A 205 0.22 -0.58 -46.93
N GLU A 206 1.12 -0.92 -46.03
CA GLU A 206 0.79 -1.42 -44.70
C GLU A 206 1.44 -0.54 -43.63
N PHE A 207 0.71 -0.36 -42.52
CA PHE A 207 1.26 0.26 -41.33
C PHE A 207 0.91 -0.56 -40.10
N HIS A 208 1.76 -0.48 -39.09
CA HIS A 208 1.49 -1.08 -37.81
C HIS A 208 2.14 -0.29 -36.63
N LEU A 209 1.51 -0.41 -35.48
CA LEU A 209 1.89 0.23 -34.24
C LEU A 209 1.61 -0.74 -33.09
N GLU A 210 2.57 -0.96 -32.21
CA GLU A 210 2.39 -1.76 -31.00
C GLU A 210 2.32 -0.88 -29.76
N ASP A 211 1.69 -1.37 -28.69
CA ASP A 211 1.55 -0.69 -27.41
C ASP A 211 1.00 0.75 -27.51
N TYR A 212 -0.10 0.91 -28.30
CA TYR A 212 -0.75 2.22 -28.45
C TYR A 212 -1.28 2.72 -27.10
N THR A 213 -0.89 3.93 -26.74
CA THR A 213 -1.38 4.61 -25.55
C THR A 213 -2.54 5.57 -25.90
N ALA A 214 -3.47 5.76 -24.94
CA ALA A 214 -4.58 6.68 -25.15
C ALA A 214 -4.10 8.12 -25.43
N ASN A 215 -4.89 8.89 -26.19
CA ASN A 215 -4.61 10.27 -26.57
C ASN A 215 -3.34 10.43 -27.45
N GLU A 216 -3.14 9.47 -28.32
CA GLU A 216 -2.11 9.47 -29.35
C GLU A 216 -2.79 9.48 -30.72
N TYR A 217 -2.31 10.31 -31.62
CA TYR A 217 -2.83 10.31 -32.99
C TYR A 217 -2.04 9.34 -33.89
N VAL A 218 -2.72 8.80 -34.91
CA VAL A 218 -2.12 8.00 -35.97
C VAL A 218 -2.54 8.56 -37.30
N GLU A 219 -1.59 9.16 -38.02
CA GLU A 219 -1.80 9.74 -39.35
C GLU A 219 -0.91 9.03 -40.37
N VAL A 220 -1.40 8.96 -41.58
CA VAL A 220 -0.67 8.41 -42.73
C VAL A 220 -0.70 9.41 -43.86
N ARG A 221 0.44 9.68 -44.48
CA ARG A 221 0.59 10.46 -45.69
C ARG A 221 1.17 9.58 -46.80
N ILE A 222 0.52 9.55 -47.93
CA ILE A 222 0.94 8.80 -49.12
C ILE A 222 1.00 9.76 -50.31
N LEU A 223 2.16 9.82 -50.91
CA LEU A 223 2.35 10.56 -52.18
C LEU A 223 2.54 9.56 -53.30
N MET A 224 1.79 9.74 -54.37
CA MET A 224 1.77 8.87 -55.51
C MET A 224 1.70 9.67 -56.85
N PRO A 225 2.12 9.09 -57.98
CA PRO A 225 2.03 9.75 -59.29
C PRO A 225 0.58 10.06 -59.69
N THR A 226 0.38 11.14 -60.44
CA THR A 226 -0.95 11.61 -60.91
C THR A 226 -1.70 10.58 -61.71
N TYR A 227 -1.02 9.65 -62.42
CA TYR A 227 -1.66 8.63 -63.26
C TYR A 227 -2.39 7.54 -62.44
N VAL A 228 -2.09 7.42 -61.16
CA VAL A 228 -2.82 6.49 -60.24
C VAL A 228 -4.28 6.92 -60.08
N MET A 229 -4.53 8.24 -60.25
CA MET A 229 -5.86 8.87 -60.11
C MET A 229 -6.25 9.59 -61.36
N ASN A 230 -6.24 8.89 -62.53
CA ASN A 230 -6.49 9.50 -63.80
C ASN A 230 -7.88 10.19 -63.89
N ASN A 231 -8.89 9.61 -63.31
CA ASN A 231 -10.28 10.10 -63.37
C ASN A 231 -10.60 11.17 -62.32
N LEU A 232 -9.67 11.44 -61.38
CA LEU A 232 -9.83 12.48 -60.36
C LEU A 232 -9.51 13.85 -60.96
N GLU A 233 -10.41 14.82 -60.74
CA GLU A 233 -10.16 16.21 -61.10
C GLU A 233 -9.03 16.80 -60.22
N PHE A 234 -8.31 17.77 -60.81
CA PHE A 234 -7.26 18.46 -60.08
C PHE A 234 -7.85 19.31 -58.95
N THR A 235 -7.36 19.11 -57.72
CA THR A 235 -7.63 19.99 -56.58
C THR A 235 -6.93 21.33 -56.79
N SER A 236 -5.70 21.30 -57.34
CA SER A 236 -4.91 22.45 -57.79
C SER A 236 -3.95 22.04 -58.88
N LEU A 237 -3.70 22.95 -59.84
CA LEU A 237 -2.72 22.75 -60.94
C LEU A 237 -1.28 23.11 -60.49
N GLU A 238 -1.09 23.55 -59.28
CA GLU A 238 0.22 23.81 -58.70
C GLU A 238 1.02 22.53 -58.50
N ASN A 239 2.32 22.60 -58.65
CA ASN A 239 3.23 21.49 -58.31
C ASN A 239 3.48 21.52 -56.80
N LYS A 240 3.19 20.43 -56.12
CA LYS A 240 3.26 20.33 -54.66
C LYS A 240 4.25 19.26 -54.17
N GLU A 241 4.73 18.37 -55.05
CA GLU A 241 5.62 17.27 -54.64
C GLU A 241 6.86 17.78 -53.86
N ALA A 242 7.56 18.80 -54.43
CA ALA A 242 8.77 19.32 -53.81
C ALA A 242 8.50 19.97 -52.44
N GLU A 243 7.38 20.70 -52.29
CA GLU A 243 6.96 21.32 -51.04
C GLU A 243 6.66 20.26 -49.97
N ILE A 244 5.92 19.21 -50.34
CA ILE A 244 5.55 18.10 -49.46
C ILE A 244 6.83 17.35 -49.01
N LEU A 245 7.76 17.09 -49.94
CA LEU A 245 9.01 16.40 -49.60
C LEU A 245 9.88 17.23 -48.62
N GLU A 246 9.98 18.55 -48.81
CA GLU A 246 10.69 19.46 -47.92
C GLU A 246 10.07 19.51 -46.52
N GLU A 247 8.74 19.55 -46.46
CA GLU A 247 7.97 19.48 -45.22
C GLU A 247 8.30 18.20 -44.47
N GLU A 248 8.20 17.04 -45.12
CA GLU A 248 8.46 15.74 -44.56
C GLU A 248 9.92 15.56 -44.09
N GLU A 249 10.90 16.04 -44.90
CA GLU A 249 12.31 16.00 -44.53
C GLU A 249 12.62 16.85 -43.29
N LYS A 250 12.03 18.06 -43.21
CA LYS A 250 12.18 18.92 -42.04
C LYS A 250 11.61 18.26 -40.78
N GLU A 251 10.44 17.67 -40.88
CA GLU A 251 9.79 17.03 -39.76
C GLU A 251 10.53 15.76 -39.32
N ALA A 252 11.13 15.00 -40.27
CA ALA A 252 12.05 13.91 -39.97
C ALA A 252 13.23 14.36 -39.15
N ALA A 253 13.86 15.44 -39.57
CA ALA A 253 15.02 15.98 -38.90
C ALA A 253 14.70 16.39 -37.43
N GLU A 254 13.53 17.06 -37.26
CA GLU A 254 13.05 17.44 -35.93
C GLU A 254 12.69 16.22 -35.07
N ALA A 255 12.04 15.20 -35.63
CA ALA A 255 11.71 13.97 -34.95
C ALA A 255 12.98 13.22 -34.48
N ASN A 256 13.96 13.10 -35.36
CA ASN A 256 15.25 12.48 -35.05
C ASN A 256 16.03 13.25 -33.98
N ALA A 257 16.00 14.58 -34.01
CA ALA A 257 16.62 15.42 -32.97
C ALA A 257 15.95 15.22 -31.60
N ARG A 258 14.62 15.08 -31.58
CA ARG A 258 13.86 14.78 -30.36
C ARG A 258 14.17 13.38 -29.82
N ARG A 259 14.25 12.35 -30.69
CA ARG A 259 14.70 10.98 -30.30
C ARG A 259 16.09 11.03 -29.67
N ALA A 260 17.05 11.63 -30.35
CA ALA A 260 18.43 11.74 -29.84
C ALA A 260 18.51 12.46 -28.49
N LYS A 261 17.74 13.52 -28.28
CA LYS A 261 17.66 14.24 -27.00
C LYS A 261 17.05 13.38 -25.91
N ARG A 262 15.98 12.65 -26.20
CA ARG A 262 15.31 11.73 -25.26
C ARG A 262 16.25 10.60 -24.85
N ASP A 263 16.91 9.94 -25.81
CA ASP A 263 17.83 8.85 -25.56
C ASP A 263 19.03 9.30 -24.70
N LYS A 264 19.57 10.49 -24.96
CA LYS A 264 20.62 11.08 -24.13
C LYS A 264 20.17 11.36 -22.70
N GLN A 265 18.96 11.91 -22.52
CA GLN A 265 18.37 12.13 -21.19
C GLN A 265 18.16 10.82 -20.44
N MET A 266 17.66 9.79 -21.14
CA MET A 266 17.45 8.47 -20.58
C MET A 266 18.77 7.85 -20.10
N GLN A 267 19.83 7.89 -20.93
CA GLN A 267 21.17 7.40 -20.56
C GLN A 267 21.71 8.10 -19.31
N ILE A 268 21.62 9.43 -19.25
CA ILE A 268 22.07 10.20 -18.07
C ILE A 268 21.29 9.80 -16.81
N THR A 269 19.99 9.62 -16.93
CA THR A 269 19.13 9.23 -15.81
C THR A 269 19.49 7.82 -15.29
N ILE A 270 19.70 6.85 -16.19
CA ILE A 270 20.12 5.48 -15.83
C ILE A 270 21.47 5.51 -15.10
N ILE A 271 22.45 6.25 -15.62
CA ILE A 271 23.79 6.38 -15.00
C ILE A 271 23.65 6.98 -13.60
N ALA A 272 22.88 8.06 -13.44
CA ALA A 272 22.67 8.72 -12.15
C ALA A 272 22.01 7.79 -11.12
N ILE A 273 20.95 7.11 -11.49
CA ILE A 273 20.25 6.14 -10.61
C ILE A 273 21.21 5.00 -10.23
N THR A 274 21.92 4.43 -11.19
CA THR A 274 22.87 3.34 -10.94
C THR A 274 23.99 3.76 -10.00
N ALA A 275 24.51 4.98 -10.15
CA ALA A 275 25.55 5.53 -9.27
C ALA A 275 25.03 5.71 -7.83
N ILE A 276 23.81 6.26 -7.66
CA ILE A 276 23.17 6.44 -6.34
C ILE A 276 22.97 5.09 -5.66
N VAL A 277 22.38 4.11 -6.37
CA VAL A 277 22.15 2.76 -5.84
C VAL A 277 23.47 2.07 -5.48
N GLY A 278 24.50 2.22 -6.32
CA GLY A 278 25.83 1.69 -6.06
C GLY A 278 26.47 2.26 -4.79
N LEU A 279 26.39 3.58 -4.59
CA LEU A 279 26.90 4.25 -3.37
C LEU A 279 26.19 3.76 -2.11
N ILE A 280 24.84 3.64 -2.18
CA ILE A 280 24.06 3.12 -1.06
C ILE A 280 24.41 1.65 -0.77
N GLY A 281 24.62 0.85 -1.80
CA GLY A 281 25.09 -0.53 -1.68
C GLY A 281 26.43 -0.63 -0.94
N LEU A 282 27.39 0.25 -1.26
CA LEU A 282 28.68 0.32 -0.57
C LEU A 282 28.52 0.68 0.91
N VAL A 283 27.64 1.61 1.25
CA VAL A 283 27.32 1.95 2.66
C VAL A 283 26.80 0.73 3.39
N PHE A 284 25.89 -0.03 2.80
CA PHE A 284 25.32 -1.24 3.40
C PHE A 284 26.37 -2.36 3.54
N ILE A 285 27.24 -2.59 2.55
CA ILE A 285 28.33 -3.57 2.62
C ILE A 285 29.31 -3.21 3.75
N ASN A 286 29.67 -1.93 3.88
CA ASN A 286 30.52 -1.47 5.00
C ASN A 286 29.79 -1.67 6.35
N GLY A 287 28.46 -1.45 6.39
CA GLY A 287 27.62 -1.76 7.53
C GLY A 287 27.70 -3.23 7.93
N ILE A 288 27.60 -4.17 6.97
CA ILE A 288 27.74 -5.61 7.22
C ILE A 288 29.10 -5.92 7.85
N ARG A 289 30.19 -5.42 7.26
CA ARG A 289 31.54 -5.64 7.79
C ARG A 289 31.67 -5.17 9.25
N LYS A 290 31.19 -3.96 9.56
CA LYS A 290 31.19 -3.39 10.92
C LYS A 290 30.33 -4.21 11.89
N ASN A 291 29.14 -4.65 11.43
CA ASN A 291 28.23 -5.43 12.28
C ASN A 291 28.76 -6.85 12.55
N ILE A 292 29.41 -7.51 11.57
CA ILE A 292 30.08 -8.80 11.77
C ILE A 292 31.21 -8.67 12.77
N LYS A 293 32.06 -7.61 12.65
CA LYS A 293 33.12 -7.35 13.60
C LYS A 293 32.55 -7.15 15.02
N ALA A 294 31.52 -6.29 15.17
CA ALA A 294 30.86 -6.05 16.44
C ALA A 294 30.29 -7.33 17.07
N LEU A 295 29.75 -8.26 16.24
CA LEU A 295 29.27 -9.56 16.70
C LEU A 295 30.40 -10.47 17.21
N LYS A 296 31.58 -10.44 16.59
CA LYS A 296 32.76 -11.20 17.04
C LYS A 296 33.31 -10.64 18.33
N ASP A 297 33.41 -9.32 18.44
CA ASP A 297 33.98 -8.62 19.59
C ASP A 297 33.05 -8.68 20.82
N ASN A 298 31.76 -8.99 20.66
CA ASN A 298 30.80 -9.09 21.73
C ASN A 298 30.07 -10.45 21.66
N PRO A 299 30.60 -11.53 22.23
CA PRO A 299 29.96 -12.83 22.24
C PRO A 299 28.64 -12.80 23.02
N LYS A 300 27.74 -13.73 22.71
CA LYS A 300 26.47 -13.85 23.42
C LYS A 300 26.72 -14.36 24.83
N ILE A 301 26.15 -13.70 25.83
CA ILE A 301 26.12 -14.21 27.19
C ILE A 301 25.07 -15.31 27.24
N GLU A 302 25.48 -16.51 27.56
CA GLU A 302 24.58 -17.67 27.77
C GLU A 302 24.43 -17.91 29.27
N PRO A 303 23.33 -18.48 29.77
CA PRO A 303 23.18 -18.85 31.16
C PRO A 303 24.18 -19.97 31.48
N GLU A 304 24.72 -19.93 32.69
CA GLU A 304 25.68 -20.94 33.17
C GLU A 304 25.06 -22.34 33.24
N VAL A 305 23.77 -22.41 33.59
CA VAL A 305 22.99 -23.65 33.66
C VAL A 305 21.67 -23.44 32.98
N LYS A 306 21.25 -24.38 32.15
CA LYS A 306 19.88 -24.45 31.61
C LYS A 306 19.04 -25.30 32.55
N LEU A 307 17.93 -24.72 33.02
CA LEU A 307 17.02 -25.34 33.96
C LEU A 307 15.73 -25.76 33.26
N ASP A 308 15.29 -27.00 33.47
CA ASP A 308 13.97 -27.42 32.99
C ASP A 308 12.86 -26.90 33.88
N TYR A 309 13.05 -27.00 35.20
CA TYR A 309 12.14 -26.47 36.21
C TYR A 309 12.97 -25.85 37.38
N TYR A 310 12.39 -24.83 37.98
CA TYR A 310 12.90 -24.19 39.19
C TYR A 310 11.71 -23.97 40.12
N ARG A 311 11.82 -24.47 41.38
CA ARG A 311 10.67 -24.58 42.29
C ARG A 311 10.53 -23.43 43.27
N GLU A 312 11.60 -22.72 43.51
CA GLU A 312 11.65 -21.58 44.41
C GLU A 312 11.55 -20.26 43.68
N LEU A 313 11.27 -19.18 44.40
CA LEU A 313 11.37 -17.84 43.80
C LEU A 313 12.83 -17.52 43.51
N PRO A 314 13.17 -17.13 42.27
CA PRO A 314 14.55 -16.76 41.91
C PRO A 314 15.12 -15.60 42.76
N ASP A 315 14.24 -14.70 43.18
CA ASP A 315 14.53 -13.60 44.10
C ASP A 315 13.30 -13.36 44.99
N GLU A 316 13.43 -13.64 46.30
CA GLU A 316 12.32 -13.55 47.27
C GLU A 316 11.80 -12.13 47.49
N ILE A 317 12.65 -11.13 47.22
CA ILE A 317 12.35 -9.70 47.38
C ILE A 317 12.04 -9.01 46.05
N ALA A 318 11.93 -9.77 44.93
CA ALA A 318 11.58 -9.22 43.65
C ALA A 318 10.12 -8.77 43.64
N THR A 319 9.87 -7.58 43.08
CA THR A 319 8.51 -7.14 42.79
C THR A 319 7.99 -7.77 41.49
N PRO A 320 6.67 -7.80 41.27
CA PRO A 320 6.09 -8.25 40.02
C PRO A 320 6.66 -7.54 38.77
N LEU A 321 6.98 -6.24 38.90
CA LEU A 321 7.64 -5.45 37.86
C LEU A 321 9.05 -5.95 37.56
N GLU A 322 9.88 -6.16 38.59
CA GLU A 322 11.24 -6.62 38.38
C GLU A 322 11.27 -8.00 37.75
N ALA A 323 10.48 -8.95 38.27
CA ALA A 323 10.40 -10.30 37.74
C ALA A 323 9.94 -10.33 36.27
N ASN A 324 8.91 -9.54 35.92
CA ASN A 324 8.40 -9.43 34.53
C ASN A 324 9.46 -8.80 33.61
N PHE A 325 10.17 -7.77 34.09
CA PHE A 325 11.22 -7.08 33.32
C PHE A 325 12.40 -8.03 33.02
N ILE A 326 12.84 -8.82 34.00
CA ILE A 326 13.92 -9.79 33.79
C ILE A 326 13.48 -10.93 32.87
N LEU A 327 12.31 -11.53 33.12
CA LEU A 327 11.75 -12.61 32.30
C LEU A 327 11.63 -12.20 30.81
N ASN A 328 11.19 -11.00 30.56
CA ASN A 328 10.93 -10.48 29.19
C ASN A 328 12.10 -9.67 28.61
N LYS A 329 13.31 -9.87 29.09
CA LYS A 329 14.55 -9.27 28.55
C LYS A 329 14.52 -7.75 28.44
N GLY A 330 14.16 -7.06 29.51
CA GLY A 330 14.17 -5.61 29.57
C GLY A 330 12.91 -4.93 29.06
N THR A 331 11.86 -5.70 28.84
CA THR A 331 10.49 -5.21 28.60
C THR A 331 9.54 -5.81 29.63
N PHE A 332 8.39 -5.21 29.86
CA PHE A 332 7.36 -5.76 30.73
C PHE A 332 5.97 -5.52 30.15
N ASP A 333 5.04 -6.36 30.54
CA ASP A 333 3.63 -6.17 30.23
C ASP A 333 3.02 -5.28 31.33
N PHE A 334 2.75 -4.03 31.00
CA PHE A 334 2.29 -3.03 31.96
C PHE A 334 0.99 -3.43 32.64
N SER A 335 0.01 -3.93 31.88
CA SER A 335 -1.29 -4.33 32.41
C SER A 335 -1.18 -5.48 33.39
N LYS A 336 -0.44 -6.53 33.03
CA LYS A 336 -0.22 -7.69 33.89
C LYS A 336 0.59 -7.33 35.15
N THR A 337 1.55 -6.42 34.98
CA THR A 337 2.36 -5.93 36.10
C THR A 337 1.51 -5.18 37.13
N ILE A 338 0.64 -4.25 36.70
CA ILE A 338 -0.27 -3.53 37.59
C ILE A 338 -1.20 -4.51 38.29
N SER A 339 -1.82 -5.45 37.57
CA SER A 339 -2.71 -6.45 38.14
C SER A 339 -2.00 -7.29 39.22
N ALA A 340 -0.79 -7.76 38.96
CA ALA A 340 0.01 -8.49 39.89
C ALA A 340 0.42 -7.65 41.13
N THR A 341 0.72 -6.36 40.93
CA THR A 341 1.05 -5.43 42.01
C THR A 341 -0.16 -5.17 42.91
N ILE A 342 -1.39 -5.06 42.36
CA ILE A 342 -2.60 -4.96 43.16
C ILE A 342 -2.77 -6.21 44.05
N LEU A 343 -2.50 -7.41 43.53
CA LEU A 343 -2.55 -8.64 44.32
C LEU A 343 -1.45 -8.66 45.39
N ASP A 344 -0.24 -8.20 45.09
CA ASP A 344 0.85 -8.12 46.05
C ASP A 344 0.56 -7.12 47.17
N LEU A 345 0.00 -5.96 46.85
CA LEU A 345 -0.47 -4.98 47.85
C LEU A 345 -1.57 -5.54 48.73
N THR A 346 -2.44 -6.41 48.20
CA THR A 346 -3.47 -7.13 48.98
C THR A 346 -2.83 -8.10 49.96
N LEU A 347 -1.89 -8.94 49.47
CA LEU A 347 -1.19 -9.90 50.33
C LEU A 347 -0.39 -9.19 51.43
N LYS A 348 0.22 -8.05 51.13
CA LYS A 348 0.98 -7.23 52.08
C LYS A 348 0.08 -6.41 53.01
N GLY A 349 -1.25 -6.40 52.81
CA GLY A 349 -2.21 -5.72 53.68
C GLY A 349 -2.17 -4.16 53.54
N TYR A 350 -1.86 -3.63 52.40
CA TYR A 350 -2.00 -2.20 52.06
C TYR A 350 -3.36 -1.86 51.46
N ILE A 351 -3.99 -2.85 50.87
CA ILE A 351 -5.37 -2.77 50.37
C ILE A 351 -6.12 -4.03 50.80
N LYS A 352 -7.43 -3.89 50.95
CA LYS A 352 -8.36 -4.99 51.12
C LYS A 352 -9.24 -5.08 49.90
N VAL A 353 -9.41 -6.28 49.37
CA VAL A 353 -10.23 -6.52 48.19
C VAL A 353 -11.34 -7.48 48.57
N GLU A 354 -12.57 -7.10 48.33
CA GLU A 354 -13.77 -7.91 48.62
C GLU A 354 -14.66 -7.97 47.38
N GLN A 355 -15.21 -9.15 47.15
CA GLN A 355 -16.24 -9.30 46.10
C GLN A 355 -17.60 -9.24 46.77
N ILE A 356 -18.41 -8.23 46.37
CA ILE A 356 -19.80 -8.11 46.79
C ILE A 356 -20.64 -8.22 45.52
N ASP A 357 -21.50 -9.22 45.45
CA ASP A 357 -22.26 -9.65 44.29
C ASP A 357 -21.34 -9.99 43.11
N LYS A 358 -21.28 -9.17 42.07
CA LYS A 358 -20.39 -9.30 40.89
C LYS A 358 -19.39 -8.14 40.78
N THR A 359 -19.28 -7.34 41.85
CA THR A 359 -18.43 -6.14 41.87
C THR A 359 -17.28 -6.34 42.82
N ILE A 360 -16.06 -6.00 42.38
CA ILE A 360 -14.90 -6.01 43.25
C ILE A 360 -14.69 -4.64 43.84
N ASN A 361 -14.69 -4.59 45.14
CA ASN A 361 -14.47 -3.43 45.96
C ASN A 361 -13.03 -3.44 46.50
N ILE A 362 -12.41 -2.29 46.49
CA ILE A 362 -11.04 -2.05 46.96
C ILE A 362 -11.15 -1.05 48.12
N GLU A 363 -10.64 -1.41 49.27
CA GLU A 363 -10.46 -0.53 50.40
C GLU A 363 -8.95 -0.28 50.59
N ILE A 364 -8.55 0.97 50.62
CA ILE A 364 -7.16 1.36 50.85
C ILE A 364 -6.97 1.51 52.36
N LEU A 365 -6.06 0.70 52.92
CA LEU A 365 -5.81 0.69 54.35
C LEU A 365 -4.78 1.76 54.77
N ASP A 366 -4.96 2.31 55.94
CA ASP A 366 -4.02 3.27 56.52
C ASP A 366 -2.82 2.53 57.15
N LYS A 367 -1.80 2.32 56.30
CA LYS A 367 -0.57 1.63 56.66
C LYS A 367 0.65 2.44 56.26
N ASP A 368 1.71 2.43 57.07
CA ASP A 368 2.96 3.08 56.72
C ASP A 368 3.53 2.53 55.40
N THR A 369 3.80 3.42 54.49
CA THR A 369 4.29 3.12 53.11
C THR A 369 5.79 3.38 52.95
N SER A 370 6.51 3.71 54.03
CA SER A 370 7.94 4.09 53.97
C SER A 370 8.85 2.98 53.46
N GLU A 371 8.50 1.71 53.69
CA GLU A 371 9.25 0.56 53.23
C GLU A 371 8.72 -0.04 51.90
N LEU A 372 7.67 0.55 51.34
CA LEU A 372 7.06 0.02 50.14
C LEU A 372 7.96 0.25 48.90
N PRO A 373 8.21 -0.76 48.06
CA PRO A 373 8.91 -0.59 46.81
C PRO A 373 8.28 0.51 45.93
N LYS A 374 9.10 1.25 45.16
CA LYS A 374 8.67 2.43 44.41
C LYS A 374 7.59 2.11 43.41
N ASP A 375 7.62 0.98 42.71
CA ASP A 375 6.62 0.52 41.76
C ASP A 375 5.28 0.21 42.43
N GLU A 376 5.32 -0.45 43.59
CA GLU A 376 4.13 -0.74 44.39
C GLU A 376 3.52 0.55 44.96
N LEU A 377 4.34 1.47 45.43
CA LEU A 377 3.88 2.80 45.85
C LEU A 377 3.17 3.55 44.71
N ARG A 378 3.66 3.46 43.47
CA ARG A 378 3.02 4.09 42.31
C ARG A 378 1.64 3.51 42.00
N VAL A 379 1.46 2.21 42.16
CA VAL A 379 0.14 1.58 42.00
C VAL A 379 -0.80 2.02 43.12
N LEU A 380 -0.33 2.05 44.35
CA LEU A 380 -1.11 2.53 45.48
C LEU A 380 -1.54 3.99 45.31
N GLU A 381 -0.65 4.87 44.84
CA GLU A 381 -0.97 6.25 44.47
C GLU A 381 -2.01 6.34 43.33
N LEU A 382 -1.94 5.46 42.33
CA LEU A 382 -2.92 5.38 41.26
C LEU A 382 -4.30 5.05 41.84
N LEU A 383 -4.40 4.08 42.73
CA LEU A 383 -5.66 3.71 43.39
C LEU A 383 -6.20 4.86 44.26
N LYS A 384 -5.36 5.56 45.03
CA LYS A 384 -5.73 6.74 45.82
C LYS A 384 -6.28 7.85 44.92
N ASN A 385 -5.62 8.13 43.81
CA ASN A 385 -6.08 9.14 42.85
C ASN A 385 -7.44 8.76 42.19
N ALA A 386 -7.68 7.48 41.93
CA ALA A 386 -8.96 6.98 41.41
C ALA A 386 -10.08 7.15 42.44
N GLU A 387 -9.78 6.87 43.73
CA GLU A 387 -10.68 7.06 44.87
C GLU A 387 -11.06 8.54 45.03
N GLU A 388 -10.08 9.44 45.03
CA GLU A 388 -10.31 10.89 45.09
C GLU A 388 -11.15 11.40 43.92
N ASN A 389 -10.87 10.94 42.71
CA ASN A 389 -11.66 11.30 41.52
C ASN A 389 -13.11 10.82 41.61
N LYS A 390 -13.35 9.65 42.23
CA LYS A 390 -14.69 9.14 42.50
C LYS A 390 -15.38 10.01 43.55
N ARG A 391 -14.72 10.25 44.71
CA ARG A 391 -15.27 11.09 45.80
C ARG A 391 -15.67 12.47 45.32
N ALA A 392 -14.92 13.06 44.39
CA ALA A 392 -15.22 14.36 43.83
C ALA A 392 -16.47 14.42 42.93
N LYS A 393 -16.85 13.28 42.33
CA LYS A 393 -17.98 13.19 41.37
C LYS A 393 -19.22 12.54 41.92
N GLU A 394 -19.10 11.72 42.96
CA GLU A 394 -20.18 10.96 43.58
C GLU A 394 -20.93 11.80 44.60
N LYS A 395 -22.26 11.81 44.52
CA LYS A 395 -23.14 12.55 45.45
C LYS A 395 -23.61 11.71 46.64
N ASN A 396 -23.52 10.37 46.53
CA ASN A 396 -23.97 9.48 47.58
C ASN A 396 -22.81 9.19 48.55
N GLU A 397 -22.98 9.50 49.85
CA GLU A 397 -21.96 9.39 50.87
C GLU A 397 -21.52 7.91 51.14
N GLU A 398 -22.43 6.93 51.00
CA GLU A 398 -22.09 5.51 51.14
C GLU A 398 -21.29 5.01 49.94
N ALA A 399 -21.65 5.43 48.71
CA ALA A 399 -20.95 5.07 47.48
C ALA A 399 -19.55 5.69 47.38
N LYS A 400 -19.28 6.79 48.09
CA LYS A 400 -17.95 7.43 48.20
C LYS A 400 -16.90 6.58 48.94
N LYS A 401 -17.34 5.68 49.79
CA LYS A 401 -16.44 4.93 50.69
C LYS A 401 -15.79 3.72 50.03
N LEU A 402 -16.37 3.19 48.95
CA LEU A 402 -15.92 1.95 48.29
C LEU A 402 -15.44 2.21 46.89
N LEU A 403 -14.14 2.12 46.66
CA LEU A 403 -13.55 2.16 45.29
C LEU A 403 -13.82 0.81 44.63
N THR A 404 -14.36 0.84 43.41
CA THR A 404 -14.56 -0.36 42.57
C THR A 404 -13.53 -0.44 41.45
N MET A 405 -13.28 -1.63 40.91
CA MET A 405 -12.39 -1.75 39.73
C MET A 405 -12.94 -0.98 38.53
N LYS A 406 -14.26 -0.86 38.37
CA LYS A 406 -14.86 0.01 37.34
C LYS A 406 -14.56 1.49 37.52
N ASP A 407 -14.42 1.96 38.76
CA ASP A 407 -14.02 3.35 39.02
C ASP A 407 -12.56 3.58 38.63
N VAL A 408 -11.70 2.58 38.87
CA VAL A 408 -10.29 2.61 38.44
C VAL A 408 -10.19 2.61 36.90
N GLU A 409 -10.93 1.74 36.22
CA GLU A 409 -11.02 1.71 34.74
C GLU A 409 -11.45 3.08 34.19
N LYS A 410 -12.53 3.63 34.71
CA LYS A 410 -13.06 4.93 34.32
C LYS A 410 -12.08 6.08 34.57
N TYR A 411 -11.32 6.02 35.68
CA TYR A 411 -10.26 7.00 35.96
C TYR A 411 -9.13 6.90 34.93
N ILE A 412 -8.70 5.70 34.59
CA ILE A 412 -7.67 5.42 33.58
C ILE A 412 -8.08 5.96 32.20
N GLU A 413 -9.33 5.69 31.79
CA GLU A 413 -9.89 6.18 30.53
C GLU A 413 -9.97 7.72 30.47
N GLN A 414 -10.27 8.37 31.58
CA GLN A 414 -10.38 9.82 31.70
C GLN A 414 -9.03 10.55 31.82
N LYS A 415 -7.97 9.86 32.23
CA LYS A 415 -6.65 10.45 32.52
C LYS A 415 -5.49 9.66 31.89
N PRO A 416 -5.53 9.42 30.56
CA PRO A 416 -4.53 8.61 29.87
C PRO A 416 -3.11 9.15 30.03
N GLU A 417 -2.93 10.47 30.16
CA GLU A 417 -1.62 11.10 30.36
C GLU A 417 -0.95 10.67 31.66
N LYS A 418 -1.74 10.43 32.72
CA LYS A 418 -1.20 9.95 34.01
C LYS A 418 -0.73 8.51 33.91
N ILE A 419 -1.44 7.67 33.13
CA ILE A 419 -1.08 6.28 32.95
C ILE A 419 0.23 6.12 32.17
N ILE A 420 0.42 6.95 31.13
CA ILE A 420 1.68 6.95 30.37
C ILE A 420 2.85 7.39 31.25
N LYS A 421 2.62 8.37 32.11
CA LYS A 421 3.63 8.79 33.08
C LYS A 421 4.01 7.63 34.03
N VAL A 422 3.02 6.93 34.58
CA VAL A 422 3.24 5.74 35.43
C VAL A 422 3.99 4.65 34.67
N GLN A 423 3.63 4.38 33.41
CA GLN A 423 4.34 3.42 32.57
C GLN A 423 5.81 3.80 32.35
N GLY A 424 6.09 5.07 32.08
CA GLY A 424 7.47 5.57 31.95
C GLY A 424 8.26 5.49 33.24
N GLU A 425 7.63 5.76 34.39
CA GLU A 425 8.23 5.62 35.71
C GLU A 425 8.52 4.14 36.03
N PHE A 426 7.61 3.21 35.66
CA PHE A 426 7.84 1.77 35.81
C PHE A 426 9.06 1.31 35.02
N GLU A 427 9.22 1.73 33.79
CA GLU A 427 10.40 1.38 32.99
C GLU A 427 11.69 1.87 33.64
N LYS A 428 11.67 3.08 34.18
CA LYS A 428 12.82 3.65 34.91
C LYS A 428 13.11 2.87 36.21
N ILE A 429 12.07 2.60 36.99
CA ILE A 429 12.21 1.86 38.27
C ILE A 429 12.76 0.44 38.02
N ALA A 430 12.21 -0.29 37.01
CA ALA A 430 12.67 -1.62 36.69
C ALA A 430 14.16 -1.64 36.30
N LYS A 431 14.62 -0.66 35.50
CA LYS A 431 16.02 -0.51 35.13
C LYS A 431 16.92 -0.16 36.32
N ASP A 432 16.46 0.78 37.18
CA ASP A 432 17.22 1.23 38.37
C ASP A 432 17.38 0.11 39.40
N VAL A 433 16.29 -0.62 39.71
CA VAL A 433 16.33 -1.75 40.68
C VAL A 433 17.22 -2.88 40.14
N SER A 434 17.06 -3.25 38.86
CA SER A 434 17.86 -4.30 38.24
C SER A 434 19.35 -3.91 38.13
N GLU A 435 19.68 -2.63 37.95
CA GLU A 435 21.06 -2.13 37.96
C GLU A 435 21.67 -2.19 39.38
N ASN A 436 20.91 -1.74 40.38
CA ASN A 436 21.36 -1.79 41.81
C ASN A 436 21.65 -3.22 42.27
N LYS A 437 20.93 -4.21 41.78
CA LYS A 437 21.14 -5.63 42.04
C LYS A 437 22.20 -6.27 41.11
N ALA A 438 22.90 -5.47 40.30
CA ALA A 438 23.89 -5.90 39.30
C ALA A 438 23.36 -6.90 38.26
N LYS A 439 22.06 -6.89 37.99
CA LYS A 439 21.40 -7.73 36.97
C LYS A 439 21.36 -7.04 35.61
N TYR A 440 21.46 -5.70 35.57
CA TYR A 440 21.31 -4.87 34.40
C TYR A 440 22.38 -3.78 34.36
N ASP A 441 22.87 -3.43 33.16
CA ASP A 441 23.81 -2.34 32.91
C ASP A 441 23.26 -1.42 31.86
N LYS A 442 22.92 -0.20 32.23
CA LYS A 442 22.40 0.84 31.33
C LYS A 442 23.40 1.23 30.25
N LYS A 443 24.72 1.16 30.49
CA LYS A 443 25.73 1.49 29.50
C LYS A 443 25.73 0.47 28.36
N ILE A 444 25.55 -0.81 28.70
CA ILE A 444 25.39 -1.88 27.71
C ILE A 444 24.08 -1.67 26.92
N ALA A 445 22.97 -1.39 27.60
CA ALA A 445 21.68 -1.15 26.98
C ALA A 445 21.70 0.04 26.02
N LYS A 446 22.39 1.12 26.34
CA LYS A 446 22.53 2.31 25.47
C LYS A 446 23.17 1.98 24.12
N LYS A 447 24.04 0.94 24.05
CA LYS A 447 24.60 0.49 22.76
C LYS A 447 23.49 -0.05 21.84
N SER A 448 22.45 -0.69 22.36
CA SER A 448 21.34 -1.18 21.53
C SER A 448 20.54 -0.04 20.89
N GLU A 449 20.39 1.09 21.59
CA GLU A 449 19.71 2.29 21.05
C GLU A 449 20.44 2.84 19.83
N THR A 450 21.76 2.82 19.83
CA THR A 450 22.57 3.22 18.67
C THR A 450 22.32 2.32 17.46
N TYR A 451 22.08 1.03 17.66
CA TYR A 451 21.75 0.12 16.56
C TYR A 451 20.31 0.30 16.07
N ILE A 452 19.38 0.65 16.94
CA ILE A 452 18.00 1.01 16.57
C ILE A 452 18.01 2.26 15.68
N THR A 453 18.78 3.28 16.04
CA THR A 453 18.94 4.50 15.23
C THR A 453 19.51 4.19 13.84
N LYS A 454 20.45 3.24 13.72
CA LYS A 454 20.95 2.78 12.41
C LYS A 454 19.89 2.13 11.55
N VAL A 455 18.98 1.34 12.15
CA VAL A 455 17.85 0.75 11.42
C VAL A 455 16.97 1.84 10.81
N ILE A 456 16.65 2.86 11.60
CA ILE A 456 15.86 4.02 11.12
C ILE A 456 16.59 4.71 9.96
N GLY A 457 17.91 4.95 10.08
CA GLY A 457 18.72 5.53 9.01
C GLY A 457 18.70 4.70 7.72
N TYR A 458 18.74 3.37 7.81
CA TYR A 458 18.68 2.50 6.65
C TYR A 458 17.30 2.51 5.97
N ILE A 459 16.22 2.67 6.74
CA ILE A 459 14.87 2.83 6.21
C ILE A 459 14.77 4.14 5.42
N PHE A 460 15.28 5.25 5.94
CA PHE A 460 15.31 6.52 5.22
C PHE A 460 16.12 6.45 3.91
N LEU A 461 17.25 5.74 3.91
CA LEU A 461 18.03 5.52 2.69
C LEU A 461 17.24 4.71 1.64
N LEU A 462 16.48 3.70 2.07
CA LEU A 462 15.63 2.93 1.17
C LEU A 462 14.52 3.80 0.56
N ILE A 463 13.87 4.63 1.37
CA ILE A 463 12.86 5.58 0.89
C ILE A 463 13.47 6.55 -0.13
N ALA A 464 14.69 7.04 0.11
CA ALA A 464 15.38 7.92 -0.81
C ALA A 464 15.65 7.25 -2.18
N VAL A 465 15.98 5.95 -2.21
CA VAL A 465 16.14 5.18 -3.46
C VAL A 465 14.82 5.10 -4.22
N VAL A 466 13.73 4.74 -3.54
CA VAL A 466 12.40 4.65 -4.16
C VAL A 466 11.98 6.00 -4.73
N MET A 467 12.16 7.09 -3.99
CA MET A 467 11.86 8.44 -4.46
C MET A 467 12.71 8.85 -5.66
N ALA A 468 13.99 8.49 -5.69
CA ALA A 468 14.87 8.76 -6.83
C ALA A 468 14.40 8.05 -8.11
N VAL A 469 13.90 6.82 -8.00
CA VAL A 469 13.33 6.07 -9.13
C VAL A 469 12.02 6.73 -9.62
N ILE A 470 11.12 7.12 -8.69
CA ILE A 470 9.85 7.78 -9.03
C ILE A 470 10.12 9.12 -9.73
N ILE A 471 11.02 9.94 -9.19
CA ILE A 471 11.39 11.23 -9.79
C ILE A 471 12.05 11.01 -11.16
N GLY A 472 12.91 10.00 -11.30
CA GLY A 472 13.54 9.64 -12.56
C GLY A 472 12.50 9.34 -13.64
N ASN A 473 11.48 8.54 -13.34
CA ASN A 473 10.39 8.25 -14.26
C ASN A 473 9.54 9.49 -14.59
N ALA A 474 9.26 10.35 -13.61
CA ALA A 474 8.51 11.58 -13.82
C ALA A 474 9.24 12.59 -14.72
N VAL A 475 10.56 12.69 -14.60
CA VAL A 475 11.41 13.59 -15.41
C VAL A 475 11.54 13.12 -16.85
N THR A 476 11.54 11.81 -17.09
CA THR A 476 11.62 11.25 -18.45
C THR A 476 10.31 11.32 -19.21
N GLY A 477 9.19 11.56 -18.52
CA GLY A 477 7.85 11.75 -19.11
C GLY A 477 7.26 10.49 -19.75
N GLU A 478 7.94 9.36 -19.70
CA GLU A 478 7.51 8.09 -20.27
C GLU A 478 7.88 6.95 -19.31
N PHE A 479 6.99 5.95 -19.26
CA PHE A 479 7.25 4.69 -18.59
C PHE A 479 8.27 3.90 -19.42
N VAL A 480 9.56 3.98 -19.09
CA VAL A 480 10.61 3.31 -19.85
C VAL A 480 10.82 1.90 -19.29
N PRO A 481 10.39 0.84 -19.98
CA PRO A 481 10.51 -0.55 -19.51
C PRO A 481 11.94 -0.93 -19.08
N ASN A 482 12.95 -0.39 -19.74
CA ASN A 482 14.35 -0.66 -19.45
C ASN A 482 14.84 -0.03 -18.14
N ILE A 483 14.39 1.16 -17.76
CA ILE A 483 14.75 1.78 -16.46
C ILE A 483 14.22 0.92 -15.32
N ILE A 484 12.99 0.42 -15.45
CA ILE A 484 12.40 -0.47 -14.44
C ILE A 484 13.18 -1.76 -14.34
N LYS A 485 13.57 -2.39 -15.45
CA LYS A 485 14.36 -3.61 -15.44
C LYS A 485 15.70 -3.43 -14.70
N TYR A 486 16.44 -2.36 -14.97
CA TYR A 486 17.70 -2.05 -14.27
C TYR A 486 17.48 -1.64 -12.81
N ALA A 487 16.44 -0.87 -12.52
CA ALA A 487 16.05 -0.51 -11.15
C ALA A 487 15.64 -1.74 -10.33
N LEU A 488 14.94 -2.72 -10.91
CA LEU A 488 14.59 -3.98 -10.26
C LEU A 488 15.83 -4.84 -9.96
N ILE A 489 16.79 -4.95 -10.89
CA ILE A 489 18.02 -5.72 -10.68
C ILE A 489 18.89 -5.07 -9.58
N ALA A 490 19.14 -3.77 -9.66
CA ALA A 490 19.92 -3.03 -8.67
C ALA A 490 19.19 -2.97 -7.32
N GLY A 491 17.86 -2.81 -7.34
CA GLY A 491 17.00 -2.81 -6.16
C GLY A 491 16.98 -4.15 -5.44
N SER A 492 16.92 -5.27 -6.16
CA SER A 492 16.93 -6.61 -5.56
C SER A 492 18.25 -6.91 -4.83
N PHE A 493 19.40 -6.56 -5.42
CA PHE A 493 20.69 -6.69 -4.77
C PHE A 493 20.78 -5.83 -3.50
N THR A 494 20.40 -4.56 -3.59
CA THR A 494 20.41 -3.62 -2.46
C THR A 494 19.50 -4.10 -1.32
N THR A 495 18.35 -4.67 -1.67
CA THR A 495 17.40 -5.24 -0.71
C THR A 495 17.98 -6.44 0.03
N ILE A 496 18.64 -7.36 -0.65
CA ILE A 496 19.31 -8.51 -0.01
C ILE A 496 20.38 -8.05 0.98
N VAL A 497 21.21 -7.09 0.58
CA VAL A 497 22.26 -6.52 1.44
C VAL A 497 21.66 -5.79 2.65
N LEU A 498 20.55 -5.07 2.47
CA LEU A 498 19.82 -4.42 3.54
C LEU A 498 19.24 -5.43 4.53
N ILE A 499 18.55 -6.46 4.06
CA ILE A 499 18.00 -7.53 4.90
C ILE A 499 19.10 -8.18 5.73
N THR A 500 20.25 -8.48 5.11
CA THR A 500 21.42 -9.02 5.81
C THR A 500 21.89 -8.10 6.94
N ASN A 501 21.97 -6.79 6.69
CA ASN A 501 22.30 -5.80 7.72
C ASN A 501 21.28 -5.80 8.86
N LEU A 502 19.98 -5.80 8.55
CA LEU A 502 18.91 -5.80 9.56
C LEU A 502 18.96 -7.05 10.43
N VAL A 503 19.25 -8.21 9.86
CA VAL A 503 19.44 -9.46 10.62
C VAL A 503 20.66 -9.36 11.56
N LEU A 504 21.78 -8.84 11.09
CA LEU A 504 22.98 -8.66 11.93
C LEU A 504 22.74 -7.63 13.04
N ILE A 505 22.09 -6.51 12.75
CA ILE A 505 21.70 -5.49 13.73
C ILE A 505 20.73 -6.08 14.76
N SER A 506 19.75 -6.86 14.34
CA SER A 506 18.83 -7.53 15.27
C SER A 506 19.57 -8.46 16.25
N LYS A 507 20.59 -9.18 15.76
CA LYS A 507 21.47 -9.99 16.63
C LYS A 507 22.26 -9.11 17.61
N LEU A 508 22.78 -7.96 17.18
CA LEU A 508 23.52 -7.02 18.04
C LEU A 508 22.62 -6.37 19.09
N ILE A 509 21.41 -5.95 18.72
CA ILE A 509 20.41 -5.43 19.67
C ILE A 509 20.12 -6.47 20.77
N ASN A 510 19.99 -7.75 20.40
CA ASN A 510 19.79 -8.82 21.37
C ASN A 510 21.01 -9.03 22.30
N ARG A 511 22.23 -8.81 21.80
CA ARG A 511 23.46 -8.93 22.63
C ARG A 511 23.63 -7.76 23.59
N PHE A 512 23.19 -6.57 23.16
CA PHE A 512 23.22 -5.37 24.00
C PHE A 512 21.89 -5.13 24.72
N SER A 513 21.22 -6.20 25.16
CA SER A 513 19.96 -6.10 25.92
C SER A 513 20.11 -5.41 27.27
N GLY A 514 21.35 -5.19 27.75
CA GLY A 514 21.66 -4.60 29.01
C GLY A 514 21.82 -5.61 30.14
N PHE A 515 21.46 -6.89 29.96
CA PHE A 515 21.56 -7.91 31.01
C PHE A 515 23.00 -8.38 31.19
N THR A 516 23.45 -8.45 32.46
CA THR A 516 24.70 -9.06 32.90
C THR A 516 24.57 -10.57 32.94
N SER A 517 25.68 -11.30 33.18
CA SER A 517 25.63 -12.76 33.42
C SER A 517 24.69 -13.11 34.56
N LYS A 518 24.71 -12.34 35.67
CA LYS A 518 23.77 -12.53 36.79
C LYS A 518 22.31 -12.38 36.35
N GLY A 519 22.01 -11.33 35.58
CA GLY A 519 20.65 -11.12 35.08
C GLY A 519 20.19 -12.19 34.09
N ILE A 520 21.10 -12.73 33.25
CA ILE A 520 20.82 -13.84 32.33
C ILE A 520 20.57 -15.15 33.10
N ASN A 521 21.34 -15.44 34.12
CA ASN A 521 21.14 -16.62 34.97
C ASN A 521 19.80 -16.55 35.71
N GLU A 522 19.47 -15.41 36.29
CA GLU A 522 18.18 -15.21 36.95
C GLU A 522 17.01 -15.26 35.95
N GLN A 523 17.19 -14.74 34.77
CA GLN A 523 16.16 -14.89 33.73
C GLN A 523 15.86 -16.35 33.40
N GLU A 524 16.88 -17.21 33.39
CA GLU A 524 16.70 -18.65 33.18
C GLU A 524 15.93 -19.29 34.34
N GLN A 525 16.23 -18.89 35.59
CA GLN A 525 15.47 -19.32 36.75
C GLN A 525 14.01 -18.89 36.70
N TRP A 526 13.71 -17.61 36.32
CA TRP A 526 12.34 -17.13 36.15
C TRP A 526 11.58 -17.87 35.03
N LYS A 527 12.24 -18.25 33.95
CA LYS A 527 11.64 -19.09 32.92
C LYS A 527 11.32 -20.49 33.40
N ALA A 528 12.26 -21.10 34.09
CA ALA A 528 12.10 -22.44 34.68
C ALA A 528 11.02 -22.44 35.77
N PHE A 529 10.93 -21.38 36.57
CA PHE A 529 9.89 -21.19 37.58
C PHE A 529 8.51 -21.00 36.94
N LYS A 530 8.44 -20.19 35.88
CA LYS A 530 7.19 -20.05 35.11
C LYS A 530 6.72 -21.39 34.55
N LYS A 531 7.63 -22.16 33.95
CA LYS A 531 7.34 -23.51 33.45
C LYS A 531 6.90 -24.46 34.53
N TYR A 532 7.54 -24.40 35.68
CA TYR A 532 7.13 -25.18 36.88
C TYR A 532 5.69 -24.86 37.27
N MET A 533 5.32 -23.60 37.39
CA MET A 533 3.93 -23.20 37.69
C MET A 533 2.92 -23.62 36.60
N GLU A 534 3.35 -23.72 35.34
CA GLU A 534 2.50 -24.17 34.24
C GLU A 534 2.27 -25.67 34.20
N ASP A 535 3.18 -26.47 34.73
CA ASP A 535 3.22 -27.92 34.56
C ASP A 535 3.16 -28.71 35.88
N PHE A 536 3.09 -28.06 37.06
CA PHE A 536 3.27 -28.71 38.36
C PHE A 536 2.28 -29.87 38.65
N SER A 537 1.05 -29.79 38.12
CA SER A 537 0.08 -30.87 38.28
C SER A 537 0.41 -32.13 37.45
N LEU A 538 1.37 -32.03 36.55
CA LEU A 538 1.85 -33.12 35.68
C LEU A 538 3.12 -33.77 36.24
N LEU A 539 3.72 -33.17 37.27
CA LEU A 539 4.96 -33.64 37.86
C LEU A 539 4.65 -34.72 38.90
N ASP A 540 5.37 -35.85 38.83
CA ASP A 540 5.25 -36.97 39.76
C ASP A 540 5.99 -36.63 41.07
N GLU A 541 5.41 -35.74 41.90
CA GLU A 541 6.07 -35.20 43.10
C GLU A 541 5.43 -35.66 44.38
N LYS A 542 6.30 -36.09 45.32
CA LYS A 542 5.90 -36.49 46.68
C LYS A 542 5.64 -35.30 47.60
N GLU A 543 6.13 -34.11 47.27
CA GLU A 543 5.97 -32.90 48.08
C GLU A 543 5.38 -31.76 47.24
N ILE A 544 4.09 -31.55 47.39
CA ILE A 544 3.39 -30.40 46.84
C ILE A 544 3.57 -29.24 47.85
N PRO A 545 3.98 -28.03 47.41
CA PRO A 545 4.12 -26.88 48.30
C PRO A 545 2.83 -26.58 49.05
N HIS A 546 2.92 -26.19 50.32
CA HIS A 546 1.75 -25.78 51.10
C HIS A 546 0.99 -24.66 50.42
N LEU A 547 -0.33 -24.67 50.52
CA LEU A 547 -1.23 -23.74 49.82
C LEU A 547 -0.88 -22.26 50.02
N VAL A 548 -0.34 -21.88 51.19
CA VAL A 548 0.12 -20.52 51.51
C VAL A 548 1.24 -20.03 50.57
N ILE A 549 2.10 -20.92 50.08
CA ILE A 549 3.18 -20.55 49.14
C ILE A 549 2.59 -20.16 47.77
N TRP A 550 1.48 -20.80 47.39
CA TRP A 550 0.82 -20.53 46.15
C TRP A 550 0.18 -19.13 46.07
N GLU A 551 -0.14 -18.50 47.21
CA GLU A 551 -0.60 -17.09 47.22
C GLU A 551 0.48 -16.18 46.62
N LYS A 552 1.72 -16.35 47.03
CA LYS A 552 2.84 -15.58 46.46
C LYS A 552 3.16 -15.96 45.01
N TYR A 553 3.07 -17.26 44.67
CA TYR A 553 3.30 -17.73 43.30
C TYR A 553 2.27 -17.21 42.31
N LEU A 554 1.00 -17.08 42.72
CA LEU A 554 -0.08 -16.53 41.88
C LEU A 554 0.13 -15.07 41.53
N ILE A 555 0.81 -14.28 42.39
CA ILE A 555 1.21 -12.91 42.04
C ILE A 555 2.11 -12.92 40.79
N PHE A 556 3.16 -13.77 40.81
CA PHE A 556 4.06 -13.90 39.65
C PHE A 556 3.40 -14.59 38.48
N ALA A 557 2.52 -15.55 38.68
CA ALA A 557 1.72 -16.16 37.65
C ALA A 557 0.84 -15.12 36.91
N THR A 558 0.28 -14.17 37.66
CA THR A 558 -0.46 -13.02 37.12
C THR A 558 0.47 -12.09 36.30
N ALA A 559 1.63 -11.74 36.88
CA ALA A 559 2.63 -10.93 36.18
C ALA A 559 3.07 -11.59 34.84
N PHE A 560 3.18 -12.92 34.82
CA PHE A 560 3.59 -13.69 33.66
C PHE A 560 2.43 -14.05 32.70
N GLY A 561 1.18 -13.77 33.08
CA GLY A 561 -0.02 -14.03 32.30
C GLY A 561 -0.39 -15.51 32.19
N ILE A 562 -0.13 -16.27 33.24
CA ILE A 562 -0.43 -17.71 33.35
C ILE A 562 -1.32 -18.05 34.55
N ALA A 563 -1.87 -17.06 35.27
CA ALA A 563 -2.67 -17.25 36.45
C ALA A 563 -3.83 -18.24 36.29
N ASP A 564 -4.60 -18.09 35.18
CA ASP A 564 -5.74 -18.97 34.88
C ASP A 564 -5.32 -20.45 34.74
N LYS A 565 -4.16 -20.69 34.11
CA LYS A 565 -3.62 -22.03 33.94
C LYS A 565 -3.22 -22.64 35.30
N VAL A 566 -2.56 -21.84 36.13
CA VAL A 566 -2.13 -22.23 37.48
C VAL A 566 -3.33 -22.55 38.38
N ILE A 567 -4.34 -21.68 38.39
CA ILE A 567 -5.56 -21.88 39.19
C ILE A 567 -6.33 -23.14 38.76
N LYS A 568 -6.41 -23.44 37.49
CA LYS A 568 -7.02 -24.68 36.98
C LYS A 568 -6.28 -25.91 37.50
N GLN A 569 -4.96 -25.87 37.54
CA GLN A 569 -4.15 -26.98 38.10
C GLN A 569 -4.24 -27.09 39.63
N LEU A 570 -4.28 -25.96 40.32
CA LEU A 570 -4.50 -25.94 41.76
C LEU A 570 -5.83 -26.61 42.16
N LYS A 571 -6.90 -26.37 41.44
CA LYS A 571 -8.20 -26.99 41.68
C LYS A 571 -8.23 -28.52 41.44
N ILE A 572 -7.28 -29.04 40.66
CA ILE A 572 -7.13 -30.48 40.45
C ILE A 572 -6.44 -31.10 41.67
N ILE A 573 -5.43 -30.44 42.23
CA ILE A 573 -4.62 -30.95 43.33
C ILE A 573 -5.26 -30.70 44.68
N TYR A 574 -5.95 -29.55 44.81
CA TYR A 574 -6.68 -29.13 46.00
C TYR A 574 -8.16 -28.97 45.73
N PRO A 575 -8.97 -30.09 45.71
CA PRO A 575 -10.38 -30.05 45.41
C PRO A 575 -11.20 -29.14 46.34
N GLU A 576 -10.72 -28.95 47.58
CA GLU A 576 -11.30 -28.04 48.57
C GLU A 576 -11.37 -26.58 48.11
N LEU A 577 -10.57 -26.18 47.17
CA LEU A 577 -10.66 -24.83 46.53
C LEU A 577 -11.95 -24.61 45.73
N ASN A 578 -12.73 -25.66 45.52
CA ASN A 578 -14.07 -25.55 44.87
C ASN A 578 -15.16 -25.26 45.90
N GLU A 579 -14.91 -25.42 47.22
CA GLU A 579 -15.84 -25.14 48.32
C GLU A 579 -15.59 -23.71 48.85
N GLN A 580 -16.68 -22.90 48.96
CA GLN A 580 -16.65 -21.46 49.15
C GLN A 580 -16.08 -20.93 50.48
N ASP A 581 -15.77 -21.78 51.48
CA ASP A 581 -15.54 -21.33 52.85
C ASP A 581 -14.08 -21.44 53.39
N THR A 582 -13.11 -22.03 52.69
CA THR A 582 -11.88 -22.43 53.34
C THR A 582 -10.64 -21.52 53.11
N LEU A 583 -10.64 -20.59 52.16
CA LEU A 583 -9.45 -19.79 51.85
C LEU A 583 -9.78 -18.43 51.22
N ASN A 584 -10.06 -17.45 52.10
CA ASN A 584 -10.51 -16.11 51.65
C ASN A 584 -9.61 -15.44 50.59
N ASN A 585 -8.29 -15.61 50.64
CA ASN A 585 -7.37 -14.95 49.70
C ASN A 585 -7.22 -15.72 48.36
N LEU A 586 -7.09 -17.05 48.40
CA LEU A 586 -6.97 -17.88 47.19
C LEU A 586 -8.26 -17.96 46.39
N VAL A 587 -9.42 -18.02 47.08
CA VAL A 587 -10.74 -17.91 46.47
C VAL A 587 -10.91 -16.54 45.87
N LEU A 588 -10.41 -15.47 46.50
CA LEU A 588 -10.38 -14.14 45.96
C LEU A 588 -9.52 -14.07 44.68
N PHE A 589 -8.32 -14.62 44.67
CA PHE A 589 -7.48 -14.72 43.48
C PHE A 589 -8.15 -15.51 42.35
N ALA A 590 -8.81 -16.62 42.70
CA ALA A 590 -9.57 -17.44 41.75
C ALA A 590 -10.81 -16.69 41.22
N ALA A 591 -11.50 -15.95 42.08
CA ALA A 591 -12.65 -15.13 41.70
C ALA A 591 -12.26 -13.91 40.86
N MET A 592 -11.12 -13.29 41.16
CA MET A 592 -10.56 -12.20 40.39
C MET A 592 -10.15 -12.68 38.98
N SER A 593 -9.64 -13.91 38.85
CA SER A 593 -9.32 -14.53 37.57
C SER A 593 -10.59 -14.96 36.79
N ASN A 594 -11.58 -15.56 37.49
CA ASN A 594 -12.81 -16.06 36.86
C ASN A 594 -13.91 -15.00 36.61
N SER A 595 -13.96 -13.94 37.43
CA SER A 595 -15.00 -12.88 37.30
C SER A 595 -14.64 -11.82 36.27
N GLY A 596 -13.48 -11.98 35.63
CA GLY A 596 -13.04 -11.00 34.66
C GLY A 596 -12.66 -9.65 35.27
N VAL A 597 -12.25 -9.57 36.54
CA VAL A 597 -11.81 -8.35 37.20
C VAL A 597 -10.35 -8.03 36.87
N LEU A 598 -9.56 -9.07 36.64
CA LEU A 598 -8.34 -8.97 35.83
C LEU A 598 -8.66 -9.10 34.36
N ASN A 599 -9.93 -8.75 34.01
CA ASN A 599 -10.58 -9.03 32.76
C ASN A 599 -9.88 -8.35 31.62
N THR A 600 -10.08 -8.93 30.47
CA THR A 600 -9.82 -8.35 29.15
C THR A 600 -10.22 -6.86 29.07
N ASN A 601 -11.25 -6.41 29.80
CA ASN A 601 -11.69 -5.01 29.82
C ASN A 601 -10.69 -4.09 30.56
N PHE A 602 -10.23 -4.44 31.77
CA PHE A 602 -9.20 -3.63 32.48
C PHE A 602 -7.88 -3.61 31.70
N ILE A 603 -7.46 -4.79 31.22
CA ILE A 603 -6.27 -4.92 30.39
C ILE A 603 -6.46 -4.18 29.05
N SER A 604 -7.66 -4.26 28.43
CA SER A 604 -7.95 -3.56 27.19
C SER A 604 -8.05 -2.04 27.40
N SER A 605 -8.65 -1.56 28.48
CA SER A 605 -8.70 -0.14 28.83
C SER A 605 -7.30 0.44 29.04
N LEU A 606 -6.42 -0.27 29.76
CA LEU A 606 -5.01 0.12 29.90
C LEU A 606 -4.27 0.13 28.57
N ASN A 607 -4.44 -0.89 27.74
CA ASN A 607 -3.79 -0.97 26.43
C ASN A 607 -4.36 0.03 25.43
N THR A 608 -5.66 0.27 25.46
CA THR A 608 -6.34 1.23 24.57
C THR A 608 -5.95 2.66 24.93
N SER A 609 -5.94 3.00 26.23
CA SER A 609 -5.51 4.33 26.71
C SER A 609 -4.06 4.63 26.34
N THR A 610 -3.18 3.62 26.42
CA THR A 610 -1.78 3.78 25.99
C THR A 610 -1.62 3.85 24.49
N SER A 611 -2.41 3.12 23.67
CA SER A 611 -2.31 3.13 22.22
C SER A 611 -2.90 4.39 21.58
N HIS A 612 -4.00 4.92 22.11
CA HIS A 612 -4.61 6.16 21.62
C HIS A 612 -3.69 7.39 21.79
N MET A 613 -2.92 7.45 22.87
CA MET A 613 -1.98 8.55 23.06
C MET A 613 -0.69 8.42 22.23
N TYR A 614 -0.22 7.21 21.95
CA TYR A 614 0.90 7.05 21.01
C TYR A 614 0.53 7.52 19.60
N SER A 615 -0.73 7.32 19.17
CA SER A 615 -1.20 7.85 17.88
C SER A 615 -1.39 9.37 17.88
N SER A 616 -1.85 9.98 18.99
CA SER A 616 -2.06 11.43 19.11
C SER A 616 -0.77 12.24 19.29
N THR A 617 0.25 11.67 19.93
CA THR A 617 1.55 12.34 20.13
C THR A 617 2.36 12.41 18.83
N TYR A 618 2.17 11.47 17.88
CA TYR A 618 2.76 11.54 16.56
C TYR A 618 2.02 12.46 15.56
N SER A 619 0.76 12.84 15.85
CA SER A 619 -0.04 13.72 14.97
C SER A 619 0.08 15.22 15.29
N SER A 620 0.74 15.60 16.37
CA SER A 620 0.92 17.02 16.76
C SER A 620 2.12 17.74 16.14
N GLY A 621 2.76 17.11 15.14
CA GLY A 621 3.94 17.67 14.46
C GLY A 621 3.83 17.72 12.94
N SER A 622 2.73 18.19 12.36
CA SER A 622 2.64 18.93 11.09
C SER A 622 1.17 19.15 10.73
N GLY A 623 0.79 20.37 10.57
CA GLY A 623 -0.54 20.78 10.19
C GLY A 623 -0.92 20.39 8.78
N SER A 624 -2.22 20.35 8.57
CA SER A 624 -3.00 20.39 7.34
C SER A 624 -3.40 19.05 6.71
N GLY A 625 -4.65 18.69 6.91
CA GLY A 625 -5.59 18.28 5.89
C GLY A 625 -5.72 16.80 5.62
N GLY A 626 -6.89 16.24 5.90
CA GLY A 626 -7.42 15.06 5.23
C GLY A 626 -7.81 13.91 6.16
N GLY A 627 -9.00 14.01 6.77
CA GLY A 627 -9.63 12.89 7.45
C GLY A 627 -10.14 11.86 6.43
N PHE A 628 -9.84 10.59 6.70
CA PHE A 628 -10.58 9.47 6.16
C PHE A 628 -11.18 8.67 7.31
N SER A 629 -12.49 8.86 7.51
CA SER A 629 -13.30 7.96 8.32
C SER A 629 -13.91 6.92 7.38
N GLY A 630 -13.53 5.65 7.55
CA GLY A 630 -14.26 4.53 6.99
C GLY A 630 -15.41 4.16 7.91
N GLY A 631 -16.64 4.28 7.44
CA GLY A 631 -17.81 3.77 8.10
C GLY A 631 -18.80 3.32 7.03
N GLY A 632 -19.05 2.01 6.97
CA GLY A 632 -20.07 1.44 6.09
C GLY A 632 -21.47 1.71 6.61
N GLY A 633 -22.44 1.73 5.68
CA GLY A 633 -23.85 1.73 6.01
C GLY A 633 -24.68 2.34 4.89
N GLY A 634 -25.50 1.51 4.23
CA GLY A 634 -26.30 1.81 3.07
C GLY A 634 -27.42 2.83 3.29
N GLY A 635 -27.98 3.33 2.20
CA GLY A 635 -29.21 4.08 2.19
C GLY A 635 -29.27 5.08 1.04
N GLY A 636 -30.06 4.75 0.01
CA GLY A 636 -30.27 5.61 -1.14
C GLY A 636 -30.99 6.90 -0.79
N ARG A 637 -30.77 7.93 -1.61
CA ARG A 637 -31.78 8.87 -2.08
C ARG A 637 -31.22 10.04 -2.90
N ARG A 638 -31.86 10.22 -4.06
CA ARG A 638 -32.28 11.46 -4.71
C ARG A 638 -31.21 12.45 -5.20
N TRP A 639 -31.16 12.51 -6.49
CA TRP A 639 -30.72 13.61 -7.35
C TRP A 639 -31.39 14.94 -7.00
N ARG A 640 -30.60 16.01 -7.00
CA ARG A 640 -31.00 17.38 -7.36
C ARG A 640 -29.91 17.99 -8.23
N PRO A 641 -30.30 18.74 -9.27
CA PRO A 641 -29.35 19.45 -10.12
C PRO A 641 -29.15 20.87 -9.59
N GLU A 642 -27.93 21.35 -9.56
CA GLU A 642 -27.64 22.81 -9.53
C GLU A 642 -26.27 23.11 -10.13
N GLU A 643 -26.39 23.90 -11.17
CA GLU A 643 -25.59 25.08 -11.57
C GLU A 643 -24.21 24.89 -12.21
N GLU A 644 -24.21 25.35 -13.47
CA GLU A 644 -23.08 25.72 -14.30
C GLU A 644 -22.15 26.73 -13.61
N ASP A 645 -20.87 26.42 -13.61
CA ASP A 645 -19.84 27.45 -13.56
C ASP A 645 -18.90 27.31 -14.76
N LYS A 646 -19.06 28.26 -15.68
CA LYS A 646 -18.21 28.49 -16.85
C LYS A 646 -16.79 28.81 -16.40
N LYS A 647 -15.81 28.03 -16.83
CA LYS A 647 -14.42 28.44 -16.90
C LYS A 647 -13.93 28.46 -18.35
N PRO A 648 -13.10 29.44 -18.69
CA PRO A 648 -12.84 29.79 -20.09
C PRO A 648 -11.91 28.79 -20.78
N CYS A 649 -12.23 28.55 -22.04
CA CYS A 649 -11.44 27.84 -22.99
C CYS A 649 -10.06 28.51 -23.18
N LEU A 650 -9.00 27.83 -22.81
CA LEU A 650 -7.64 28.18 -23.21
C LEU A 650 -7.35 27.44 -24.50
N THR A 651 -7.34 28.21 -25.57
CA THR A 651 -6.85 27.79 -26.89
C THR A 651 -5.39 27.37 -26.77
N ILE A 652 -5.09 26.10 -26.94
CA ILE A 652 -3.73 25.60 -27.09
C ILE A 652 -3.51 25.33 -28.57
N GLU A 653 -2.53 26.05 -29.08
CA GLU A 653 -2.07 26.00 -30.48
C GLU A 653 -1.75 24.54 -30.92
N LYS A 654 -2.22 24.25 -32.14
CA LYS A 654 -1.94 23.02 -32.88
C LYS A 654 -0.43 22.87 -33.10
N ASN A 655 0.13 21.81 -32.58
CA ASN A 655 1.42 21.31 -33.01
C ASN A 655 1.27 19.86 -33.46
N CYS A 656 1.04 19.67 -34.76
CA CYS A 656 1.17 18.39 -35.47
C CYS A 656 2.60 17.90 -35.43
N LYS A 657 2.84 16.60 -35.17
CA LYS A 657 4.18 16.05 -35.13
C LYS A 657 4.27 14.57 -35.53
N MET A 658 5.22 14.28 -36.28
CA MET A 658 5.43 13.25 -37.28
C MET A 658 6.48 12.19 -36.98
N ILE A 659 6.35 11.05 -37.62
CA ILE A 659 7.27 9.92 -37.51
C ILE A 659 7.69 9.36 -38.84
N TYR A 660 8.89 8.85 -38.84
CA TYR A 660 9.57 8.24 -39.96
C TYR A 660 9.92 6.78 -39.77
N ASN A 661 9.70 6.04 -40.87
CA ASN A 661 10.49 4.88 -41.18
C ASN A 661 11.15 5.03 -42.53
N ILE A 662 12.45 4.98 -42.54
CA ILE A 662 13.26 4.68 -43.72
C ILE A 662 13.55 3.19 -43.72
#